data_3e7916a5189b416013778a4affdec7b4
#
_entry.id   3e7916a5189b416013778a4affdec7b4
#
_cell.length_a   1.000
_cell.length_b   1.000
_cell.length_c   1.000
_cell.angle_alpha   90.00
_cell.angle_beta   90.00
_cell.angle_gamma   90.00
#
_symmetry.space_group_name_H-M   'P 1'
#
loop_
_entity.id
_entity.type
_entity.pdbx_description
1 polymer ?
#
loop_
_entity_poly.entity_id
_entity_poly.type
_entity_poly.pdbx_seq_one_letter_code
_entity_poly.pdbx_strand_id
1 'polypeptide(L)'
;MYAAVFAVVLLLMVFWMTSGKPQSTLKYYQVLDYFRQDKVEEFQVDYNTGELVMTIEGQKQQIVYELPSITQFREDVKPFIEEYEQETGETFKQNYLPAKQASLLTSLLPSLLLLVGMGVFWVLMMRQAGGGAGKMNTFGKAKPKPVEDGRQVTFRDVAGANEEKEELVEVVEFLKNPKKFNALGARIPKGVLLMGPPGTGKTLLARAVAGEAGVPFYSISGSDFVEMFVGVGASRVRDLFEQAKKTAPSIIFIDEIDAVGRHRGAGLGGGHDEREQTLNQLLVEMDGFGANTGVIVMAATNRRDILDPALLRPGRFDRQILVGYPDVKGREEILKVHTRNKPLAPDVDLSVIAKTTAGFTGADLENLVNEAALLAARKNRKAVTMEEIQDATIKVVAGPEKRSHVNPEKDKRLTCFHVAGLAVATYYCETQDRVHEISIIPRGMAGGYTMSLPSEDRSYMTKKAMEENIITLLGGRMAEKLVLEDISTGASNDLERATKIARAMVTRYGFSDRLGPIVYGEDEGEVFLGRDFGHTRNYSENIASEIDDEIRSVIDRAYERCESILKEHMEQLHQVADYLFEFEKINGDDFETIMKGDVQAVYEKRRQEKEEKARKEELQKEKTSGKFGVKTLLEPAKQIPPAPQAQPAQPEAPQEPAAQPPVEEPSHPQDDEPKQ
;
A
#
# COMPACT_ATOMS: atom_id res chain seq x y z
N MET A 1 11.95 -31.76 -11.04
CA MET A 1 11.96 -32.95 -11.91
C MET A 1 13.09 -33.93 -11.53
N TYR A 2 14.35 -33.54 -11.46
CA TYR A 2 15.49 -34.42 -11.14
C TYR A 2 15.48 -34.97 -9.71
N ALA A 3 15.03 -34.22 -8.72
CA ALA A 3 14.87 -34.71 -7.34
C ALA A 3 13.82 -35.83 -7.25
N ALA A 4 12.77 -35.75 -8.05
CA ALA A 4 11.74 -36.81 -8.13
C ALA A 4 12.29 -38.08 -8.79
N VAL A 5 13.09 -37.94 -9.85
CA VAL A 5 13.76 -39.06 -10.50
C VAL A 5 14.76 -39.74 -9.56
N PHE A 6 15.54 -38.96 -8.82
CA PHE A 6 16.48 -39.47 -7.82
C PHE A 6 15.76 -40.19 -6.68
N ALA A 7 14.67 -39.63 -6.18
CA ALA A 7 13.84 -40.29 -5.14
C ALA A 7 13.24 -41.62 -5.63
N VAL A 8 12.80 -41.67 -6.90
CA VAL A 8 12.27 -42.91 -7.51
C VAL A 8 13.38 -43.97 -7.66
N VAL A 9 14.57 -43.58 -8.11
CA VAL A 9 15.71 -44.51 -8.22
C VAL A 9 16.16 -44.99 -6.85
N LEU A 10 16.15 -44.14 -5.84
CA LEU A 10 16.49 -44.50 -4.47
C LEU A 10 15.43 -45.42 -3.86
N LEU A 11 14.15 -45.21 -4.10
CA LEU A 11 13.05 -46.07 -3.71
C LEU A 11 13.10 -47.43 -4.41
N LEU A 12 13.43 -47.46 -5.71
CA LEU A 12 13.63 -48.75 -6.43
C LEU A 12 14.83 -49.51 -5.91
N MET A 13 15.93 -48.83 -5.55
CA MET A 13 17.11 -49.43 -4.97
C MET A 13 16.84 -50.00 -3.58
N VAL A 14 16.11 -49.25 -2.73
CA VAL A 14 15.67 -49.71 -1.41
C VAL A 14 14.68 -50.89 -1.55
N PHE A 15 13.73 -50.82 -2.50
CA PHE A 15 12.81 -51.92 -2.79
C PHE A 15 13.54 -53.19 -3.26
N TRP A 16 14.58 -53.04 -4.08
CA TRP A 16 15.40 -54.18 -4.52
C TRP A 16 16.24 -54.77 -3.39
N MET A 17 16.76 -53.94 -2.47
CA MET A 17 17.48 -54.41 -1.26
C MET A 17 16.57 -55.06 -0.21
N THR A 18 15.29 -54.68 -0.17
CA THR A 18 14.30 -55.21 0.78
C THR A 18 13.44 -56.33 0.22
N SER A 19 13.57 -56.68 -1.07
CA SER A 19 12.92 -57.83 -1.69
C SER A 19 13.60 -59.11 -1.22
N GLY A 20 13.37 -59.43 0.04
CA GLY A 20 13.84 -60.67 0.71
C GLY A 20 13.17 -61.87 0.07
N LYS A 21 13.95 -62.97 -0.04
CA LYS A 21 13.46 -64.30 -0.39
C LYS A 21 12.34 -64.70 0.59
N PRO A 22 11.37 -65.54 0.15
CA PRO A 22 10.31 -65.99 1.04
C PRO A 22 10.92 -66.71 2.24
N GLN A 23 10.73 -66.20 3.45
CA GLN A 23 11.10 -66.86 4.68
C GLN A 23 10.23 -68.10 4.84
N SER A 24 10.88 -69.23 5.10
CA SER A 24 10.20 -70.44 5.47
C SER A 24 9.44 -70.21 6.78
N THR A 25 8.21 -70.70 6.86
CA THR A 25 7.39 -70.65 8.09
C THR A 25 7.80 -71.57 9.18
N LEU A 26 8.85 -72.40 8.94
CA LEU A 26 9.36 -73.44 9.89
C LEU A 26 10.19 -72.74 10.99
N LYS A 27 10.07 -73.31 12.20
CA LYS A 27 10.88 -72.88 13.34
C LYS A 27 12.05 -73.91 13.55
N TYR A 28 13.17 -73.44 14.07
CA TYR A 28 14.39 -74.22 14.21
C TYR A 28 14.17 -75.57 14.92
N TYR A 29 13.38 -75.59 15.97
CA TYR A 29 13.08 -76.89 16.67
C TYR A 29 12.35 -77.89 15.79
N GLN A 30 11.52 -77.43 14.84
CA GLN A 30 10.83 -78.32 13.88
C GLN A 30 11.81 -78.95 12.88
N VAL A 31 12.87 -78.18 12.52
CA VAL A 31 13.94 -78.72 11.70
C VAL A 31 14.64 -79.85 12.42
N LEU A 32 14.98 -79.66 13.70
CA LEU A 32 15.59 -80.75 14.52
C LEU A 32 14.67 -81.91 14.73
N ASP A 33 13.34 -81.72 14.83
CA ASP A 33 12.37 -82.79 14.95
C ASP A 33 12.32 -83.68 13.69
N TYR A 34 12.61 -83.15 12.51
CA TYR A 34 12.74 -84.01 11.32
C TYR A 34 13.95 -84.89 11.36
N PHE A 35 15.09 -84.47 11.93
CA PHE A 35 16.25 -85.35 12.17
C PHE A 35 15.97 -86.34 13.25
N ARG A 36 15.31 -85.99 14.34
CA ARG A 36 14.95 -86.91 15.46
C ARG A 36 13.99 -88.01 15.02
N GLN A 37 13.18 -87.78 14.01
CA GLN A 37 12.20 -88.77 13.51
C GLN A 37 12.72 -89.54 12.28
N ASP A 38 14.02 -89.48 11.98
CA ASP A 38 14.73 -90.12 10.85
C ASP A 38 14.06 -89.88 9.48
N LYS A 39 13.43 -88.72 9.33
CA LYS A 39 12.72 -88.29 8.11
C LYS A 39 13.58 -87.62 7.11
N VAL A 40 14.81 -87.23 7.43
CA VAL A 40 15.71 -86.50 6.53
C VAL A 40 16.58 -87.51 5.78
N GLU A 41 16.47 -87.48 4.46
CA GLU A 41 17.22 -88.41 3.60
C GLU A 41 18.62 -87.81 3.22
N GLU A 42 18.69 -86.54 3.01
CA GLU A 42 19.93 -85.78 2.75
C GLU A 42 19.77 -84.33 3.13
N PHE A 43 20.84 -83.59 3.46
CA PHE A 43 20.85 -82.22 3.65
C PHE A 43 22.12 -81.51 3.08
N GLN A 44 21.96 -80.25 2.72
CA GLN A 44 23.04 -79.41 2.24
C GLN A 44 23.00 -78.06 2.97
N VAL A 45 24.17 -77.61 3.45
CA VAL A 45 24.33 -76.28 4.10
C VAL A 45 25.27 -75.38 3.28
N ASP A 46 24.85 -74.20 2.93
CA ASP A 46 25.70 -73.17 2.28
C ASP A 46 26.28 -72.30 3.37
N TYR A 47 27.63 -72.25 3.49
CA TYR A 47 28.34 -71.37 4.42
C TYR A 47 28.28 -69.93 4.12
N ASN A 48 27.90 -69.48 2.88
CA ASN A 48 27.78 -68.07 2.51
C ASN A 48 26.43 -67.50 2.87
N THR A 49 25.37 -68.27 2.67
CA THR A 49 23.98 -67.82 2.85
C THR A 49 23.36 -68.26 4.15
N GLY A 50 23.97 -69.28 4.82
CA GLY A 50 23.37 -69.91 6.00
C GLY A 50 22.13 -70.73 5.65
N GLU A 51 21.87 -71.03 4.39
CA GLU A 51 20.72 -71.82 3.94
C GLU A 51 20.98 -73.28 4.15
N LEU A 52 20.07 -73.96 4.84
CA LEU A 52 19.94 -75.36 4.93
C LEU A 52 18.88 -75.84 3.93
N VAL A 53 19.27 -76.74 3.04
CA VAL A 53 18.36 -77.44 2.12
C VAL A 53 18.29 -78.90 2.56
N MET A 54 17.14 -79.40 2.91
CA MET A 54 16.95 -80.80 3.33
C MET A 54 15.86 -81.47 2.50
N THR A 55 16.10 -82.76 2.18
CA THR A 55 15.15 -83.63 1.49
C THR A 55 14.55 -84.55 2.51
N ILE A 56 13.22 -84.65 2.55
CA ILE A 56 12.48 -85.47 3.50
C ILE A 56 12.00 -86.73 2.78
N GLU A 57 12.11 -87.87 3.43
CA GLU A 57 11.66 -89.16 2.91
C GLU A 57 10.16 -89.13 2.52
N GLY A 58 9.85 -89.48 1.31
CA GLY A 58 8.49 -89.51 0.77
C GLY A 58 7.95 -88.20 0.31
N GLN A 59 8.69 -87.05 0.41
CA GLN A 59 8.31 -85.75 -0.14
C GLN A 59 9.20 -85.36 -1.32
N LYS A 60 8.59 -84.97 -2.46
CA LYS A 60 9.34 -84.51 -3.63
C LYS A 60 9.82 -83.05 -3.53
N GLN A 61 9.46 -82.29 -2.50
CA GLN A 61 9.87 -80.93 -2.27
C GLN A 61 10.98 -80.79 -1.27
N GLN A 62 12.05 -80.09 -1.64
CA GLN A 62 13.13 -79.73 -0.74
C GLN A 62 12.67 -78.61 0.21
N ILE A 63 12.98 -78.71 1.47
CA ILE A 63 12.73 -77.68 2.46
C ILE A 63 13.98 -76.83 2.58
N VAL A 64 13.80 -75.50 2.35
CA VAL A 64 14.87 -74.51 2.53
C VAL A 64 14.63 -73.75 3.82
N TYR A 65 15.63 -73.74 4.70
CA TYR A 65 15.59 -73.05 5.99
C TYR A 65 16.88 -72.28 6.22
N GLU A 66 16.75 -70.98 6.71
CA GLU A 66 17.91 -70.17 7.06
C GLU A 66 18.35 -70.46 8.50
N LEU A 67 19.52 -71.02 8.68
CA LEU A 67 20.05 -71.42 9.98
C LEU A 67 20.49 -70.20 10.80
N PRO A 68 20.07 -70.09 12.07
CA PRO A 68 20.54 -69.04 12.95
C PRO A 68 22.04 -69.07 13.20
N SER A 69 22.60 -70.29 13.25
CA SER A 69 24.02 -70.57 13.41
C SER A 69 24.37 -71.96 12.83
N ILE A 70 25.24 -71.98 11.82
CA ILE A 70 25.69 -73.23 11.19
C ILE A 70 26.47 -74.11 12.17
N THR A 71 27.26 -73.50 13.05
CA THR A 71 28.07 -74.16 14.04
C THR A 71 27.15 -74.89 15.06
N GLN A 72 26.15 -74.22 15.56
CA GLN A 72 25.18 -74.73 16.48
C GLN A 72 24.34 -75.85 15.83
N PHE A 73 23.88 -75.67 14.61
CA PHE A 73 23.15 -76.68 13.86
C PHE A 73 23.96 -77.98 13.71
N ARG A 74 25.25 -77.86 13.40
CA ARG A 74 26.16 -79.00 13.26
C ARG A 74 26.33 -79.78 14.57
N GLU A 75 26.41 -79.07 15.70
CA GLU A 75 26.47 -79.71 17.03
C GLU A 75 25.16 -80.36 17.39
N ASP A 76 24.02 -79.69 17.14
CA ASP A 76 22.69 -80.20 17.50
C ASP A 76 22.26 -81.43 16.67
N VAL A 77 22.70 -81.54 15.39
CA VAL A 77 22.31 -82.60 14.47
C VAL A 77 23.28 -83.83 14.59
N LYS A 78 24.50 -83.58 15.04
CA LYS A 78 25.51 -84.60 15.14
C LYS A 78 25.05 -85.89 15.90
N PRO A 79 24.39 -85.86 17.07
CA PRO A 79 23.92 -87.03 17.77
C PRO A 79 22.96 -87.89 16.93
N PHE A 80 22.05 -87.22 16.17
CA PHE A 80 21.04 -87.95 15.35
C PHE A 80 21.68 -88.57 14.13
N ILE A 81 22.70 -87.97 13.55
CA ILE A 81 23.46 -88.59 12.45
C ILE A 81 24.23 -89.87 12.97
N GLU A 82 24.89 -89.71 14.10
CA GLU A 82 25.62 -90.87 14.73
C GLU A 82 24.68 -91.97 15.08
N GLU A 83 23.48 -91.73 15.58
CA GLU A 83 22.43 -92.72 15.90
C GLU A 83 21.96 -93.40 14.61
N TYR A 84 21.63 -92.66 13.55
CA TYR A 84 21.22 -93.21 12.25
C TYR A 84 22.30 -94.07 11.60
N GLU A 85 23.56 -93.66 11.64
CA GLU A 85 24.69 -94.47 11.11
C GLU A 85 24.93 -95.75 11.89
N GLN A 86 24.63 -95.81 13.23
CA GLN A 86 24.72 -97.01 14.07
C GLN A 86 23.54 -97.92 13.79
N GLU A 87 22.33 -97.46 13.56
CA GLU A 87 21.15 -98.29 13.32
C GLU A 87 21.09 -98.85 11.90
N THR A 88 21.42 -98.03 10.88
CA THR A 88 21.30 -98.45 9.48
C THR A 88 22.59 -99.07 8.90
N GLY A 89 23.74 -98.77 9.48
CA GLY A 89 25.04 -99.10 8.91
C GLY A 89 25.45 -98.31 7.66
N GLU A 90 24.68 -97.40 7.26
CA GLU A 90 24.92 -96.52 6.09
C GLU A 90 25.37 -95.12 6.53
N THR A 91 26.29 -94.48 5.77
CA THR A 91 26.76 -93.13 6.05
C THR A 91 25.69 -92.10 5.67
N PHE A 92 25.32 -91.19 6.58
CA PHE A 92 24.32 -90.17 6.32
C PHE A 92 24.78 -89.16 5.25
N LYS A 93 23.92 -88.79 4.24
CA LYS A 93 24.25 -87.94 3.15
C LYS A 93 24.21 -86.45 3.57
N GLN A 94 25.37 -85.91 3.92
CA GLN A 94 25.53 -84.48 4.32
C GLN A 94 26.50 -83.78 3.39
N ASN A 95 26.16 -82.55 2.99
CA ASN A 95 27.00 -81.75 2.14
C ASN A 95 27.12 -80.32 2.69
N TYR A 96 28.35 -79.85 2.87
CA TYR A 96 28.67 -78.47 3.30
C TYR A 96 29.41 -77.74 2.16
N LEU A 97 28.74 -76.76 1.56
CA LEU A 97 29.31 -75.94 0.50
C LEU A 97 30.28 -74.91 1.08
N PRO A 98 31.54 -74.88 0.58
CA PRO A 98 32.55 -73.93 1.09
C PRO A 98 32.18 -72.50 0.86
N ALA A 99 32.56 -71.58 1.78
CA ALA A 99 32.40 -70.14 1.64
C ALA A 99 33.17 -69.65 0.43
N LYS A 100 32.48 -69.13 -0.58
CA LYS A 100 33.10 -68.43 -1.69
C LYS A 100 33.65 -67.10 -1.21
N GLN A 101 34.96 -66.86 -1.35
CA GLN A 101 35.52 -65.53 -1.08
C GLN A 101 34.96 -64.55 -2.07
N ALA A 102 34.14 -63.58 -1.56
CA ALA A 102 33.65 -62.50 -2.37
C ALA A 102 34.81 -61.67 -2.91
N SER A 103 34.92 -61.48 -4.22
CA SER A 103 35.90 -60.63 -4.84
C SER A 103 35.75 -59.22 -4.31
N LEU A 104 36.84 -58.60 -3.84
CA LEU A 104 36.87 -57.19 -3.39
C LEU A 104 36.24 -56.23 -4.41
N LEU A 105 36.31 -56.59 -5.70
CA LEU A 105 35.77 -55.78 -6.77
C LEU A 105 34.23 -55.79 -6.78
N THR A 106 33.60 -56.91 -6.48
CA THR A 106 32.11 -57.00 -6.44
C THR A 106 31.50 -56.39 -5.22
N SER A 107 32.22 -56.34 -4.08
CA SER A 107 31.77 -55.67 -2.86
C SER A 107 31.89 -54.14 -2.92
N LEU A 108 32.87 -53.63 -3.67
CA LEU A 108 33.09 -52.17 -3.83
C LEU A 108 32.33 -51.55 -4.99
N LEU A 109 31.82 -52.33 -5.94
CA LEU A 109 31.12 -51.85 -7.13
C LEU A 109 29.88 -51.00 -6.79
N PRO A 110 28.99 -51.39 -5.85
CA PRO A 110 27.82 -50.59 -5.49
C PRO A 110 28.19 -49.21 -4.86
N SER A 111 29.21 -49.22 -4.01
CA SER A 111 29.67 -47.96 -3.36
C SER A 111 30.38 -47.03 -4.34
N LEU A 112 31.11 -47.56 -5.32
CA LEU A 112 31.71 -46.77 -6.37
C LEU A 112 30.66 -46.15 -7.31
N LEU A 113 29.63 -46.90 -7.69
CA LEU A 113 28.49 -46.42 -8.47
C LEU A 113 27.72 -45.31 -7.73
N LEU A 114 27.55 -45.44 -6.42
CA LEU A 114 26.91 -44.44 -5.57
C LEU A 114 27.74 -43.15 -5.52
N LEU A 115 29.07 -43.26 -5.38
CA LEU A 115 29.99 -42.14 -5.37
C LEU A 115 30.01 -41.40 -6.72
N VAL A 116 30.03 -42.13 -7.84
CA VAL A 116 29.95 -41.56 -9.18
C VAL A 116 28.59 -40.89 -9.41
N GLY A 117 27.49 -41.54 -9.01
CA GLY A 117 26.13 -40.98 -9.08
C GLY A 117 25.99 -39.71 -8.27
N MET A 118 26.56 -39.68 -7.06
CA MET A 118 26.57 -38.48 -6.21
C MET A 118 27.44 -37.37 -6.78
N GLY A 119 28.58 -37.71 -7.39
CA GLY A 119 29.42 -36.73 -8.11
C GLY A 119 28.72 -36.12 -9.32
N VAL A 120 28.06 -36.95 -10.13
CA VAL A 120 27.27 -36.47 -11.29
C VAL A 120 26.09 -35.60 -10.80
N PHE A 121 25.38 -36.03 -9.76
CA PHE A 121 24.34 -35.23 -9.14
C PHE A 121 24.84 -33.87 -8.64
N TRP A 122 26.00 -33.86 -7.99
CA TRP A 122 26.62 -32.62 -7.49
C TRP A 122 27.04 -31.69 -8.62
N VAL A 123 27.59 -32.21 -9.70
CA VAL A 123 27.93 -31.44 -10.90
C VAL A 123 26.66 -30.88 -11.59
N LEU A 124 25.61 -31.70 -11.70
CA LEU A 124 24.33 -31.24 -12.24
C LEU A 124 23.67 -30.17 -11.34
N MET A 125 23.72 -30.35 -10.03
CA MET A 125 23.25 -29.39 -9.06
C MET A 125 24.06 -28.10 -9.08
N MET A 126 25.40 -28.16 -9.21
CA MET A 126 26.25 -26.99 -9.42
C MET A 126 25.97 -26.27 -10.73
N ARG A 127 25.72 -27.00 -11.84
CA ARG A 127 25.31 -26.39 -13.12
C ARG A 127 23.96 -25.70 -13.02
N GLN A 128 23.02 -26.23 -12.22
CA GLN A 128 21.72 -25.64 -11.96
C GLN A 128 21.81 -24.48 -10.96
N ALA A 129 22.68 -24.57 -9.95
CA ALA A 129 23.01 -23.48 -9.01
C ALA A 129 23.78 -22.36 -9.69
N GLY A 130 24.66 -22.67 -10.65
CA GLY A 130 25.36 -21.67 -11.48
C GLY A 130 24.41 -20.81 -12.34
N GLY A 131 23.25 -21.35 -12.75
CA GLY A 131 22.15 -20.58 -13.35
C GLY A 131 21.40 -19.69 -12.35
N GLY A 132 21.47 -19.98 -11.05
CA GLY A 132 20.87 -19.19 -9.96
C GLY A 132 21.77 -18.05 -9.45
N ALA A 133 23.08 -18.18 -9.53
CA ALA A 133 24.00 -17.11 -9.14
C ALA A 133 23.89 -15.87 -10.04
N GLY A 134 23.50 -16.05 -11.31
CA GLY A 134 23.13 -14.95 -12.21
C GLY A 134 21.83 -14.24 -11.79
N LYS A 135 20.88 -14.92 -11.12
CA LYS A 135 19.65 -14.32 -10.60
C LYS A 135 19.87 -13.66 -9.24
N MET A 136 20.74 -14.14 -8.38
CA MET A 136 21.09 -13.46 -7.14
C MET A 136 21.80 -12.11 -7.39
N ASN A 137 22.62 -12.00 -8.43
CA ASN A 137 23.19 -10.71 -8.83
C ASN A 137 22.18 -9.71 -9.42
N THR A 138 20.95 -10.16 -9.74
CA THR A 138 19.88 -9.28 -10.22
C THR A 138 18.98 -8.75 -9.08
N PHE A 139 18.99 -9.34 -7.89
CA PHE A 139 18.23 -8.86 -6.73
C PHE A 139 18.78 -7.55 -6.16
N GLY A 140 20.05 -7.26 -6.32
CA GLY A 140 20.68 -6.00 -5.87
C GLY A 140 20.66 -4.87 -6.91
N LYS A 141 20.17 -5.11 -8.13
CA LYS A 141 20.13 -4.07 -9.16
C LYS A 141 18.86 -3.25 -9.06
N ALA A 142 19.01 -1.97 -8.78
CA ALA A 142 17.94 -1.01 -9.01
C ALA A 142 17.56 -1.08 -10.50
N LYS A 143 16.28 -1.25 -10.79
CA LYS A 143 15.72 -1.02 -12.13
C LYS A 143 14.93 0.29 -12.07
N PRO A 144 15.58 1.45 -11.97
CA PRO A 144 14.86 2.69 -12.14
C PRO A 144 14.32 2.66 -13.57
N LYS A 145 13.01 2.76 -13.73
CA LYS A 145 12.42 2.96 -15.04
C LYS A 145 12.76 4.39 -15.44
N PRO A 146 13.54 4.63 -16.50
CA PRO A 146 13.52 5.96 -17.10
C PRO A 146 12.05 6.22 -17.45
N VAL A 147 11.54 7.38 -17.05
CA VAL A 147 10.17 7.76 -17.40
C VAL A 147 10.17 8.10 -18.89
N GLU A 148 9.97 7.08 -19.72
CA GLU A 148 9.83 7.19 -21.20
C GLU A 148 8.40 7.46 -21.61
N ASP A 149 7.52 7.94 -20.73
CA ASP A 149 6.16 8.25 -21.13
C ASP A 149 6.13 9.54 -21.98
N GLY A 150 5.61 9.39 -23.17
CA GLY A 150 5.67 10.26 -24.33
C GLY A 150 5.23 11.73 -24.22
N ARG A 151 4.94 12.24 -23.01
CA ARG A 151 4.73 13.67 -22.76
C ARG A 151 5.57 14.10 -21.57
N GLN A 152 6.61 14.88 -21.85
CA GLN A 152 7.42 15.51 -20.79
C GLN A 152 6.56 16.51 -20.01
N VAL A 153 6.47 16.32 -18.69
CA VAL A 153 5.86 17.27 -17.77
C VAL A 153 6.80 18.48 -17.64
N THR A 154 6.29 19.69 -17.82
CA THR A 154 7.06 20.94 -17.74
C THR A 154 6.47 21.86 -16.68
N PHE A 155 7.10 23.00 -16.41
CA PHE A 155 6.56 24.03 -15.50
C PHE A 155 5.19 24.57 -15.92
N ARG A 156 4.77 24.39 -17.20
CA ARG A 156 3.41 24.72 -17.67
C ARG A 156 2.32 23.79 -17.13
N ASP A 157 2.71 22.60 -16.68
CA ASP A 157 1.80 21.63 -16.10
C ASP A 157 1.73 21.75 -14.57
N VAL A 158 2.59 22.56 -13.96
CA VAL A 158 2.61 22.89 -12.54
C VAL A 158 1.95 24.24 -12.35
N ALA A 159 0.89 24.31 -11.55
CA ALA A 159 0.16 25.52 -11.22
C ALA A 159 0.31 25.84 -9.73
N GLY A 160 0.22 27.10 -9.36
CA GLY A 160 0.14 27.57 -7.98
C GLY A 160 1.38 27.31 -7.11
N ALA A 161 2.56 27.30 -7.71
CA ALA A 161 3.85 27.14 -7.01
C ALA A 161 4.89 28.05 -7.70
N ASN A 162 4.60 29.36 -7.77
CA ASN A 162 5.39 30.28 -8.57
C ASN A 162 6.75 30.54 -7.95
N GLU A 163 6.80 30.74 -6.64
CA GLU A 163 8.02 30.98 -5.87
C GLU A 163 8.93 29.74 -5.91
N GLU A 164 8.38 28.56 -5.71
CA GLU A 164 9.12 27.30 -5.78
C GLU A 164 9.66 27.03 -7.19
N LYS A 165 8.88 27.38 -8.23
CA LYS A 165 9.36 27.31 -9.62
C LYS A 165 10.53 28.26 -9.86
N GLU A 166 10.44 29.49 -9.37
CA GLU A 166 11.48 30.50 -9.52
C GLU A 166 12.81 30.05 -8.89
N GLU A 167 12.75 29.48 -7.69
CA GLU A 167 13.93 28.87 -7.05
C GLU A 167 14.53 27.69 -7.84
N LEU A 168 13.67 26.93 -8.54
CA LEU A 168 14.11 25.78 -9.33
C LEU A 168 14.57 26.14 -10.75
N VAL A 169 14.27 27.35 -11.25
CA VAL A 169 14.76 27.83 -12.56
C VAL A 169 16.29 27.83 -12.60
N GLU A 170 16.95 28.20 -11.50
CA GLU A 170 18.43 28.15 -11.43
C GLU A 170 18.97 26.74 -11.63
N VAL A 171 18.27 25.72 -11.06
CA VAL A 171 18.63 24.31 -11.23
C VAL A 171 18.46 23.89 -12.69
N VAL A 172 17.36 24.30 -13.32
CA VAL A 172 17.09 24.05 -14.75
C VAL A 172 18.15 24.70 -15.64
N GLU A 173 18.45 25.99 -15.39
CA GLU A 173 19.48 26.70 -16.17
C GLU A 173 20.84 26.04 -16.06
N PHE A 174 21.19 25.57 -14.85
CA PHE A 174 22.45 24.83 -14.67
C PHE A 174 22.48 23.55 -15.48
N LEU A 175 21.41 22.73 -15.41
CA LEU A 175 21.35 21.46 -16.16
C LEU A 175 21.41 21.70 -17.67
N LYS A 176 20.83 22.82 -18.16
CA LYS A 176 20.91 23.21 -19.57
C LYS A 176 22.32 23.72 -19.96
N ASN A 177 22.95 24.53 -19.13
CA ASN A 177 24.19 25.23 -19.43
C ASN A 177 25.21 25.25 -18.27
N PRO A 178 25.77 24.08 -17.86
CA PRO A 178 26.69 24.00 -16.72
C PRO A 178 27.96 24.87 -16.88
N LYS A 179 28.39 25.09 -18.13
CA LYS A 179 29.61 25.88 -18.43
C LYS A 179 29.51 27.34 -17.99
N LYS A 180 28.31 27.97 -18.07
CA LYS A 180 28.04 29.36 -17.66
C LYS A 180 28.36 29.57 -16.17
N PHE A 181 27.91 28.65 -15.34
CA PHE A 181 28.08 28.72 -13.89
C PHE A 181 29.50 28.39 -13.45
N ASN A 182 30.11 27.40 -14.09
CA ASN A 182 31.50 27.01 -13.82
C ASN A 182 32.51 28.13 -14.17
N ALA A 183 32.26 28.91 -15.22
CA ALA A 183 33.10 30.02 -15.62
C ALA A 183 33.12 31.16 -14.58
N LEU A 184 32.04 31.30 -13.79
CA LEU A 184 31.95 32.31 -12.72
C LEU A 184 32.40 31.75 -11.36
N GLY A 185 32.80 30.47 -11.28
CA GLY A 185 33.19 29.82 -10.03
C GLY A 185 32.02 29.56 -9.08
N ALA A 186 30.80 29.64 -9.57
CA ALA A 186 29.59 29.38 -8.77
C ALA A 186 29.52 27.89 -8.37
N ARG A 187 29.25 27.64 -7.09
CA ARG A 187 28.98 26.28 -6.57
C ARG A 187 27.49 26.00 -6.73
N ILE A 188 27.18 24.95 -7.43
CA ILE A 188 25.82 24.52 -7.68
C ILE A 188 25.39 23.58 -6.58
N PRO A 189 24.11 23.65 -6.14
CA PRO A 189 23.58 22.70 -5.16
C PRO A 189 23.64 21.29 -5.72
N LYS A 190 24.25 20.35 -4.96
CA LYS A 190 24.29 18.94 -5.30
C LYS A 190 22.94 18.27 -5.09
N GLY A 191 22.18 18.78 -4.13
CA GLY A 191 20.89 18.26 -3.77
C GLY A 191 19.85 19.33 -3.46
N VAL A 192 18.61 19.03 -3.83
CA VAL A 192 17.42 19.86 -3.54
C VAL A 192 16.43 19.01 -2.76
N LEU A 193 16.04 19.47 -1.59
CA LEU A 193 15.02 18.82 -0.75
C LEU A 193 13.70 19.56 -0.87
N LEU A 194 12.67 18.90 -1.38
CA LEU A 194 11.30 19.38 -1.43
C LEU A 194 10.56 18.92 -0.16
N MET A 195 10.09 19.86 0.63
CA MET A 195 9.42 19.58 1.90
C MET A 195 8.00 20.13 1.87
N GLY A 196 7.08 19.50 2.58
CA GLY A 196 5.72 20.04 2.73
C GLY A 196 4.66 18.97 2.91
N PRO A 197 3.40 19.36 3.13
CA PRO A 197 2.29 18.42 3.30
C PRO A 197 2.12 17.46 2.13
N PRO A 198 1.53 16.27 2.34
CA PRO A 198 1.22 15.36 1.25
C PRO A 198 0.24 16.00 0.26
N GLY A 199 0.33 15.62 -1.02
CA GLY A 199 -0.58 16.13 -2.06
C GLY A 199 -0.26 17.52 -2.63
N THR A 200 0.77 18.23 -2.15
CA THR A 200 1.14 19.57 -2.62
C THR A 200 1.88 19.60 -3.96
N GLY A 201 2.20 18.43 -4.55
CA GLY A 201 2.79 18.34 -5.89
C GLY A 201 4.32 18.25 -5.93
N LYS A 202 4.99 17.90 -4.83
CA LYS A 202 6.47 17.77 -4.75
C LYS A 202 7.05 16.88 -5.85
N THR A 203 6.50 15.69 -6.05
CA THR A 203 6.91 14.75 -7.10
C THR A 203 6.64 15.30 -8.50
N LEU A 204 5.53 16.01 -8.71
CA LEU A 204 5.19 16.66 -9.96
C LEU A 204 6.19 17.78 -10.29
N LEU A 205 6.55 18.59 -9.30
CA LEU A 205 7.52 19.67 -9.42
C LEU A 205 8.91 19.14 -9.81
N ALA A 206 9.38 18.06 -9.17
CA ALA A 206 10.65 17.41 -9.51
C ALA A 206 10.66 16.88 -10.96
N ARG A 207 9.55 16.27 -11.41
CA ARG A 207 9.40 15.81 -12.80
C ARG A 207 9.39 16.99 -13.78
N ALA A 208 8.76 18.09 -13.40
CA ALA A 208 8.72 19.31 -14.22
C ALA A 208 10.10 19.94 -14.41
N VAL A 209 10.95 19.92 -13.37
CA VAL A 209 12.36 20.35 -13.47
C VAL A 209 13.10 19.55 -14.50
N ALA A 210 12.97 18.23 -14.48
CA ALA A 210 13.62 17.34 -15.42
C ALA A 210 13.14 17.56 -16.87
N GLY A 211 11.82 17.69 -17.05
CA GLY A 211 11.23 17.95 -18.36
C GLY A 211 11.56 19.32 -18.90
N GLU A 212 11.60 20.36 -18.06
CA GLU A 212 12.03 21.71 -18.44
C GLU A 212 13.52 21.76 -18.79
N ALA A 213 14.35 20.99 -18.07
CA ALA A 213 15.77 20.87 -18.38
C ALA A 213 16.06 19.95 -19.57
N GLY A 214 15.15 19.08 -19.96
CA GLY A 214 15.33 18.08 -21.02
C GLY A 214 16.34 16.99 -20.67
N VAL A 215 16.44 16.61 -19.38
CA VAL A 215 17.38 15.62 -18.87
C VAL A 215 16.71 14.34 -18.39
N PRO A 216 17.40 13.20 -18.38
CA PRO A 216 16.90 11.94 -17.81
C PRO A 216 16.50 12.09 -16.34
N PHE A 217 15.36 11.47 -15.98
CA PHE A 217 14.79 11.49 -14.64
C PHE A 217 14.72 10.07 -14.09
N TYR A 218 15.47 9.79 -13.03
CA TYR A 218 15.53 8.51 -12.34
C TYR A 218 14.78 8.60 -11.02
N SER A 219 13.56 8.05 -10.97
CA SER A 219 12.71 8.10 -9.77
C SER A 219 12.75 6.78 -9.02
N ILE A 220 12.87 6.87 -7.70
CA ILE A 220 12.81 5.75 -6.76
C ILE A 220 12.12 6.20 -5.47
N SER A 221 11.39 5.30 -4.81
CA SER A 221 10.88 5.57 -3.46
C SER A 221 11.95 5.26 -2.41
N GLY A 222 12.02 6.04 -1.33
CA GLY A 222 12.87 5.74 -0.18
C GLY A 222 12.56 4.36 0.42
N SER A 223 11.32 3.92 0.37
CA SER A 223 10.90 2.58 0.80
C SER A 223 11.53 1.45 -0.02
N ASP A 224 11.84 1.68 -1.30
CA ASP A 224 12.47 0.68 -2.17
C ASP A 224 13.91 0.35 -1.77
N PHE A 225 14.51 1.19 -0.93
CA PHE A 225 15.84 0.94 -0.38
C PHE A 225 15.82 0.12 0.91
N VAL A 226 14.64 -0.02 1.55
CA VAL A 226 14.49 -0.77 2.80
C VAL A 226 14.10 -2.20 2.49
N GLU A 227 15.05 -3.12 2.62
CA GLU A 227 14.86 -4.55 2.38
C GLU A 227 15.19 -5.35 3.64
N MET A 228 14.75 -6.62 3.70
CA MET A 228 15.07 -7.51 4.84
C MET A 228 16.52 -8.02 4.83
N PHE A 229 17.23 -7.87 3.72
CA PHE A 229 18.59 -8.39 3.56
C PHE A 229 19.63 -7.26 3.63
N VAL A 230 20.55 -7.35 4.58
CA VAL A 230 21.60 -6.36 4.82
C VAL A 230 22.45 -6.15 3.57
N GLY A 231 22.64 -4.89 3.18
CA GLY A 231 23.49 -4.47 2.06
C GLY A 231 22.82 -4.38 0.69
N VAL A 232 21.56 -4.84 0.55
CA VAL A 232 20.82 -4.74 -0.72
C VAL A 232 20.45 -3.29 -1.01
N GLY A 233 19.97 -2.54 -0.03
CA GLY A 233 19.65 -1.12 -0.14
C GLY A 233 20.87 -0.30 -0.56
N ALA A 234 22.00 -0.49 0.09
CA ALA A 234 23.24 0.18 -0.26
C ALA A 234 23.73 -0.17 -1.69
N SER A 235 23.50 -1.38 -2.16
CA SER A 235 23.80 -1.77 -3.55
C SER A 235 22.90 -1.06 -4.56
N ARG A 236 21.59 -0.93 -4.27
CA ARG A 236 20.65 -0.19 -5.10
C ARG A 236 21.00 1.29 -5.19
N VAL A 237 21.41 1.90 -4.08
CA VAL A 237 21.91 3.28 -4.09
C VAL A 237 23.07 3.42 -5.06
N ARG A 238 24.11 2.58 -4.95
CA ARG A 238 25.27 2.62 -5.85
C ARG A 238 24.88 2.46 -7.32
N ASP A 239 24.04 1.50 -7.64
CA ASP A 239 23.56 1.25 -9.00
C ASP A 239 22.83 2.44 -9.59
N LEU A 240 21.94 3.08 -8.80
CA LEU A 240 21.17 4.25 -9.21
C LEU A 240 22.10 5.41 -9.53
N PHE A 241 23.05 5.70 -8.64
CA PHE A 241 24.01 6.77 -8.82
C PHE A 241 24.98 6.51 -10.00
N GLU A 242 25.40 5.28 -10.21
CA GLU A 242 26.22 4.88 -11.35
C GLU A 242 25.47 5.06 -12.68
N GLN A 243 24.18 4.70 -12.73
CA GLN A 243 23.36 4.90 -13.92
C GLN A 243 23.18 6.39 -14.23
N ALA A 244 22.88 7.20 -13.23
CA ALA A 244 22.74 8.64 -13.40
C ALA A 244 24.05 9.31 -13.86
N LYS A 245 25.20 8.88 -13.33
CA LYS A 245 26.53 9.35 -13.77
C LYS A 245 26.81 9.03 -15.25
N LYS A 246 26.35 7.87 -15.73
CA LYS A 246 26.53 7.47 -17.15
C LYS A 246 25.70 8.29 -18.13
N THR A 247 24.60 8.85 -17.67
CA THR A 247 23.66 9.63 -18.49
C THR A 247 23.66 11.13 -18.17
N ALA A 248 24.69 11.61 -17.48
CA ALA A 248 24.79 13.02 -17.11
C ALA A 248 24.76 13.96 -18.35
N PRO A 249 24.06 15.10 -18.31
CA PRO A 249 23.32 15.63 -17.17
C PRO A 249 22.03 14.88 -16.88
N SER A 250 21.73 14.61 -15.59
CA SER A 250 20.55 13.83 -15.17
C SER A 250 20.08 14.21 -13.76
N ILE A 251 18.82 13.84 -13.44
CA ILE A 251 18.24 14.04 -12.11
C ILE A 251 17.95 12.68 -11.49
N ILE A 252 18.40 12.49 -10.25
CA ILE A 252 17.95 11.42 -9.35
C ILE A 252 16.86 12.01 -8.46
N PHE A 253 15.71 11.36 -8.40
CA PHE A 253 14.62 11.75 -7.50
C PHE A 253 14.32 10.63 -6.51
N ILE A 254 14.37 10.96 -5.23
CA ILE A 254 14.08 10.04 -4.12
C ILE A 254 12.80 10.55 -3.44
N ASP A 255 11.69 9.87 -3.67
CA ASP A 255 10.44 10.18 -2.97
C ASP A 255 10.43 9.54 -1.58
N GLU A 256 9.73 10.13 -0.63
CA GLU A 256 9.64 9.64 0.75
C GLU A 256 11.03 9.33 1.36
N ILE A 257 11.96 10.27 1.23
CA ILE A 257 13.34 10.05 1.71
C ILE A 257 13.42 9.78 3.21
N ASP A 258 12.41 10.16 3.97
CA ASP A 258 12.25 9.90 5.40
C ASP A 258 12.18 8.40 5.73
N ALA A 259 11.81 7.54 4.77
CA ALA A 259 11.87 6.09 4.96
C ALA A 259 13.30 5.58 5.23
N VAL A 260 14.32 6.22 4.65
CA VAL A 260 15.74 5.88 4.80
C VAL A 260 16.49 6.89 5.66
N GLY A 261 16.12 8.17 5.52
CA GLY A 261 16.82 9.31 6.09
C GLY A 261 16.47 9.65 7.53
N ARG A 262 15.81 8.78 8.27
CA ARG A 262 15.36 9.03 9.64
C ARG A 262 16.53 9.08 10.63
N HIS A 263 16.39 9.91 11.68
CA HIS A 263 17.33 10.04 12.81
C HIS A 263 17.74 8.68 13.39
N ARG A 264 19.00 8.55 13.78
CA ARG A 264 19.57 7.39 14.47
C ARG A 264 18.94 7.23 15.84
N GLY A 265 18.13 6.21 16.06
CA GLY A 265 17.54 5.86 17.34
C GLY A 265 18.23 4.65 17.96
N ALA A 266 18.40 4.64 19.26
CA ALA A 266 18.87 3.48 20.02
C ALA A 266 17.77 2.41 20.08
N GLY A 267 17.47 1.73 18.97
CA GLY A 267 16.49 0.65 18.88
C GLY A 267 17.18 -0.72 18.84
N LEU A 268 16.77 -1.61 19.74
CA LEU A 268 17.17 -3.02 19.76
C LEU A 268 16.42 -3.80 18.67
N GLY A 269 16.98 -3.89 17.44
CA GLY A 269 16.39 -4.72 16.38
C GLY A 269 17.12 -4.64 15.04
N GLY A 270 17.36 -5.79 14.40
CA GLY A 270 18.18 -5.96 13.18
C GLY A 270 17.70 -5.25 11.90
N GLY A 271 16.56 -4.55 11.89
CA GLY A 271 16.11 -3.74 10.76
C GLY A 271 16.68 -2.31 10.76
N HIS A 272 17.36 -1.90 11.82
CA HIS A 272 17.99 -0.58 11.91
C HIS A 272 19.34 -0.53 11.19
N ASP A 273 20.11 -1.61 11.24
CA ASP A 273 21.46 -1.67 10.65
C ASP A 273 21.44 -1.51 9.13
N GLU A 274 20.42 -2.03 8.45
CA GLU A 274 20.29 -1.91 7.00
C GLU A 274 19.97 -0.48 6.57
N ARG A 275 19.04 0.18 7.28
CA ARG A 275 18.69 1.58 7.00
C ARG A 275 19.87 2.51 7.20
N GLU A 276 20.62 2.33 8.30
CA GLU A 276 21.85 3.10 8.54
C GLU A 276 22.90 2.86 7.47
N GLN A 277 23.10 1.61 7.05
CA GLN A 277 24.05 1.28 5.99
C GLN A 277 23.64 1.92 4.66
N THR A 278 22.34 1.92 4.35
CA THR A 278 21.79 2.54 3.14
C THR A 278 21.91 4.05 3.19
N LEU A 279 21.56 4.69 4.33
CA LEU A 279 21.75 6.11 4.54
C LEU A 279 23.24 6.50 4.39
N ASN A 280 24.14 5.78 5.05
CA ASN A 280 25.57 6.05 4.94
C ASN A 280 26.06 5.92 3.49
N GLN A 281 25.57 4.92 2.73
CA GLN A 281 25.92 4.80 1.32
C GLN A 281 25.39 5.98 0.49
N LEU A 282 24.15 6.44 0.76
CA LEU A 282 23.59 7.64 0.11
C LEU A 282 24.46 8.87 0.38
N LEU A 283 24.87 9.08 1.63
CA LEU A 283 25.74 10.18 2.02
C LEU A 283 27.11 10.09 1.29
N VAL A 284 27.70 8.90 1.22
CA VAL A 284 28.98 8.66 0.52
C VAL A 284 28.84 8.97 -0.97
N GLU A 285 27.75 8.53 -1.62
CA GLU A 285 27.54 8.81 -3.05
C GLU A 285 27.34 10.31 -3.31
N MET A 286 26.61 11.02 -2.45
CA MET A 286 26.42 12.48 -2.55
C MET A 286 27.74 13.23 -2.31
N ASP A 287 28.53 12.82 -1.33
CA ASP A 287 29.85 13.43 -1.05
C ASP A 287 30.84 13.15 -2.19
N GLY A 288 30.74 11.96 -2.80
CA GLY A 288 31.58 11.51 -3.93
C GLY A 288 31.33 12.23 -5.26
N PHE A 289 30.31 13.08 -5.35
CA PHE A 289 30.12 13.93 -6.53
C PHE A 289 31.18 15.03 -6.59
N GLY A 290 31.97 15.04 -7.65
CA GLY A 290 32.78 16.20 -8.01
C GLY A 290 31.88 17.38 -8.37
N ALA A 291 32.38 18.59 -8.24
CA ALA A 291 31.61 19.84 -8.53
C ALA A 291 31.00 19.93 -9.94
N ASN A 292 31.38 19.03 -10.86
CA ASN A 292 31.05 19.11 -12.28
C ASN A 292 30.45 17.80 -12.86
N THR A 293 29.89 16.93 -12.04
CA THR A 293 29.34 15.65 -12.53
C THR A 293 28.04 15.78 -13.33
N GLY A 294 27.36 16.92 -13.26
CA GLY A 294 26.10 17.16 -14.00
C GLY A 294 24.91 16.34 -13.46
N VAL A 295 25.04 15.70 -12.31
CA VAL A 295 23.96 14.97 -11.66
C VAL A 295 23.44 15.78 -10.47
N ILE A 296 22.12 15.99 -10.41
CA ILE A 296 21.45 16.64 -9.27
C ILE A 296 20.56 15.61 -8.58
N VAL A 297 20.65 15.55 -7.25
CA VAL A 297 19.78 14.71 -6.43
C VAL A 297 18.63 15.57 -5.91
N MET A 298 17.42 15.25 -6.28
CA MET A 298 16.21 15.82 -5.68
C MET A 298 15.59 14.81 -4.73
N ALA A 299 15.10 15.25 -3.60
CA ALA A 299 14.36 14.38 -2.69
C ALA A 299 13.07 15.07 -2.22
N ALA A 300 12.06 14.27 -1.88
CA ALA A 300 10.82 14.76 -1.29
C ALA A 300 10.55 14.09 0.06
N THR A 301 10.02 14.89 0.99
CA THR A 301 9.55 14.39 2.29
C THR A 301 8.33 15.15 2.76
N ASN A 302 7.46 14.48 3.49
CA ASN A 302 6.36 15.10 4.23
C ASN A 302 6.77 15.49 5.64
N ARG A 303 7.94 14.99 6.13
CA ARG A 303 8.37 15.12 7.51
C ARG A 303 9.86 15.52 7.58
N ARG A 304 10.10 16.81 7.61
CA ARG A 304 11.45 17.35 7.79
C ARG A 304 12.03 17.04 9.16
N ASP A 305 11.16 17.02 10.18
CA ASP A 305 11.48 16.90 11.60
C ASP A 305 12.23 15.59 11.94
N ILE A 306 11.95 14.52 11.20
CA ILE A 306 12.55 13.20 11.44
C ILE A 306 13.83 12.92 10.64
N LEU A 307 14.22 13.82 9.73
CA LEU A 307 15.41 13.60 8.90
C LEU A 307 16.71 13.76 9.69
N ASP A 308 17.69 12.89 9.40
CA ASP A 308 19.03 12.99 9.96
C ASP A 308 19.70 14.31 9.51
N PRO A 309 20.17 15.16 10.46
CA PRO A 309 20.85 16.41 10.14
C PRO A 309 22.04 16.25 9.19
N ALA A 310 22.63 15.06 9.11
CA ALA A 310 23.71 14.79 8.17
C ALA A 310 23.29 14.95 6.71
N LEU A 311 22.01 14.70 6.37
CA LEU A 311 21.47 14.93 5.02
C LEU A 311 21.39 16.43 4.67
N LEU A 312 21.18 17.28 5.66
CA LEU A 312 20.95 18.73 5.51
C LEU A 312 22.25 19.54 5.55
N ARG A 313 23.42 18.87 5.65
CA ARG A 313 24.72 19.56 5.65
C ARG A 313 25.08 20.08 4.25
N PRO A 314 25.79 21.21 4.14
CA PRO A 314 26.29 21.72 2.87
C PRO A 314 27.08 20.66 2.09
N GLY A 315 26.85 20.58 0.79
CA GLY A 315 27.40 19.54 -0.09
C GLY A 315 26.52 18.32 -0.27
N ARG A 316 25.33 18.28 0.36
CA ARG A 316 24.30 17.23 0.24
C ARG A 316 22.99 17.84 -0.20
N PHE A 317 21.97 17.95 0.67
CA PHE A 317 20.77 18.72 0.34
C PHE A 317 20.96 20.19 0.72
N ASP A 318 21.69 20.89 -0.12
CA ASP A 318 22.09 22.28 0.08
C ASP A 318 20.91 23.24 0.01
N ARG A 319 19.94 22.93 -0.86
CA ARG A 319 18.75 23.73 -1.06
C ARG A 319 17.51 23.02 -0.52
N GLN A 320 16.76 23.71 0.29
CA GLN A 320 15.53 23.22 0.92
C GLN A 320 14.39 24.11 0.47
N ILE A 321 13.40 23.54 -0.24
CA ILE A 321 12.25 24.26 -0.79
C ILE A 321 10.99 23.76 -0.08
N LEU A 322 10.26 24.66 0.54
CA LEU A 322 9.00 24.37 1.20
C LEU A 322 7.87 24.50 0.19
N VAL A 323 7.24 23.39 -0.16
CA VAL A 323 6.05 23.34 -1.01
C VAL A 323 4.81 23.33 -0.12
N GLY A 324 4.26 24.50 0.15
CA GLY A 324 3.15 24.71 1.07
C GLY A 324 1.78 24.40 0.47
N TYR A 325 0.72 24.70 1.25
CA TYR A 325 -0.63 24.74 0.71
C TYR A 325 -0.77 25.89 -0.30
N PRO A 326 -1.46 25.67 -1.44
CA PRO A 326 -1.67 26.73 -2.41
C PRO A 326 -2.60 27.81 -1.85
N ASP A 327 -2.30 29.08 -2.13
CA ASP A 327 -3.18 30.21 -1.87
C ASP A 327 -4.40 30.21 -2.80
N VAL A 328 -5.32 31.16 -2.64
CA VAL A 328 -6.55 31.24 -3.46
C VAL A 328 -6.23 31.30 -4.97
N LYS A 329 -5.21 32.05 -5.37
CA LYS A 329 -4.81 32.15 -6.78
C LYS A 329 -4.22 30.85 -7.29
N GLY A 330 -3.36 30.22 -6.48
CA GLY A 330 -2.78 28.93 -6.78
C GLY A 330 -3.84 27.86 -6.93
N ARG A 331 -4.84 27.82 -6.05
CA ARG A 331 -5.95 26.88 -6.17
C ARG A 331 -6.77 27.09 -7.44
N GLU A 332 -7.03 28.34 -7.81
CA GLU A 332 -7.71 28.64 -9.06
C GLU A 332 -6.91 28.18 -10.29
N GLU A 333 -5.59 28.41 -10.30
CA GLU A 333 -4.71 27.92 -11.35
C GLU A 333 -4.67 26.39 -11.43
N ILE A 334 -4.59 25.71 -10.29
CA ILE A 334 -4.63 24.24 -10.19
C ILE A 334 -5.96 23.72 -10.72
N LEU A 335 -7.08 24.31 -10.32
CA LEU A 335 -8.40 23.96 -10.84
C LEU A 335 -8.48 24.11 -12.35
N LYS A 336 -7.94 25.19 -12.93
CA LYS A 336 -7.85 25.38 -14.39
C LYS A 336 -7.07 24.25 -15.08
N VAL A 337 -6.01 23.73 -14.44
CA VAL A 337 -5.25 22.61 -14.99
C VAL A 337 -6.07 21.32 -14.97
N HIS A 338 -6.72 20.99 -13.85
CA HIS A 338 -7.47 19.74 -13.69
C HIS A 338 -8.82 19.72 -14.43
N THR A 339 -9.32 20.90 -14.84
CA THR A 339 -10.56 21.02 -15.62
C THR A 339 -10.36 21.09 -17.14
N ARG A 340 -9.12 21.18 -17.64
CA ARG A 340 -8.82 21.30 -19.09
C ARG A 340 -9.51 20.24 -19.96
N ASN A 341 -9.64 19.03 -19.47
CA ASN A 341 -10.19 17.89 -20.23
C ASN A 341 -11.62 17.51 -19.76
N LYS A 342 -12.29 18.38 -19.02
CA LYS A 342 -13.64 18.12 -18.49
C LYS A 342 -14.62 19.17 -19.00
N PRO A 343 -15.78 18.80 -19.53
CA PRO A 343 -16.78 19.74 -19.97
C PRO A 343 -17.42 20.41 -18.74
N LEU A 344 -17.18 21.71 -18.58
CA LEU A 344 -17.81 22.54 -17.56
C LEU A 344 -19.03 23.24 -18.13
N ALA A 345 -20.06 23.41 -17.33
CA ALA A 345 -21.22 24.24 -17.66
C ALA A 345 -20.92 25.74 -17.45
N PRO A 346 -21.64 26.64 -18.10
CA PRO A 346 -21.38 28.11 -18.01
C PRO A 346 -21.55 28.71 -16.61
N ASP A 347 -22.23 28.02 -15.70
CA ASP A 347 -22.48 28.41 -14.29
C ASP A 347 -21.29 28.17 -13.37
N VAL A 348 -20.26 27.48 -13.85
CA VAL A 348 -19.09 27.12 -13.04
C VAL A 348 -18.10 28.28 -12.97
N ASP A 349 -17.91 28.82 -11.77
CA ASP A 349 -16.90 29.80 -11.45
C ASP A 349 -15.77 29.18 -10.61
N LEU A 350 -14.60 28.99 -11.23
CA LEU A 350 -13.42 28.40 -10.57
C LEU A 350 -12.87 29.29 -9.45
N SER A 351 -13.09 30.61 -9.51
CA SER A 351 -12.63 31.55 -8.48
C SER A 351 -13.43 31.39 -7.19
N VAL A 352 -14.74 31.12 -7.29
CA VAL A 352 -15.60 30.81 -6.15
C VAL A 352 -15.17 29.49 -5.51
N ILE A 353 -14.91 28.47 -6.35
CA ILE A 353 -14.45 27.15 -5.86
C ILE A 353 -13.10 27.28 -5.15
N ALA A 354 -12.16 28.05 -5.71
CA ALA A 354 -10.86 28.31 -5.10
C ALA A 354 -10.97 28.97 -3.72
N LYS A 355 -11.92 29.87 -3.52
CA LYS A 355 -12.20 30.51 -2.22
C LYS A 355 -12.77 29.49 -1.24
N THR A 356 -13.72 28.67 -1.65
CA THR A 356 -14.42 27.71 -0.78
C THR A 356 -13.60 26.45 -0.46
N THR A 357 -12.44 26.26 -1.10
CA THR A 357 -11.54 25.10 -0.89
C THR A 357 -10.26 25.49 -0.15
N ALA A 358 -10.35 26.41 0.81
CA ALA A 358 -9.20 26.75 1.66
C ALA A 358 -8.63 25.50 2.35
N GLY A 359 -7.29 25.39 2.39
CA GLY A 359 -6.60 24.23 2.95
C GLY A 359 -6.55 22.98 2.06
N PHE A 360 -7.14 23.02 0.85
CA PHE A 360 -7.00 21.91 -0.11
C PHE A 360 -5.64 21.93 -0.78
N THR A 361 -5.08 20.74 -0.93
CA THR A 361 -3.87 20.53 -1.72
C THR A 361 -4.20 20.37 -3.21
N GLY A 362 -3.16 20.34 -4.06
CA GLY A 362 -3.35 20.05 -5.48
C GLY A 362 -4.03 18.70 -5.74
N ALA A 363 -3.71 17.69 -4.95
CA ALA A 363 -4.34 16.36 -5.04
C ALA A 363 -5.81 16.38 -4.59
N ASP A 364 -6.15 17.16 -3.57
CA ASP A 364 -7.55 17.29 -3.11
C ASP A 364 -8.40 17.99 -4.18
N LEU A 365 -7.85 19.03 -4.83
CA LEU A 365 -8.51 19.73 -5.94
C LEU A 365 -8.69 18.84 -7.18
N GLU A 366 -7.72 17.99 -7.50
CA GLU A 366 -7.84 16.98 -8.55
C GLU A 366 -8.97 16.00 -8.25
N ASN A 367 -8.98 15.47 -7.02
CA ASN A 367 -10.01 14.57 -6.54
C ASN A 367 -11.39 15.22 -6.55
N LEU A 368 -11.50 16.46 -6.09
CA LEU A 368 -12.75 17.24 -6.12
C LEU A 368 -13.34 17.32 -7.54
N VAL A 369 -12.53 17.74 -8.51
CA VAL A 369 -12.97 17.88 -9.90
C VAL A 369 -13.31 16.53 -10.53
N ASN A 370 -12.62 15.46 -10.13
CA ASN A 370 -12.92 14.10 -10.56
C ASN A 370 -14.24 13.60 -9.97
N GLU A 371 -14.47 13.81 -8.66
CA GLU A 371 -15.73 13.45 -7.99
C GLU A 371 -16.92 14.20 -8.55
N ALA A 372 -16.76 15.50 -8.87
CA ALA A 372 -17.80 16.30 -9.53
C ALA A 372 -18.17 15.72 -10.91
N ALA A 373 -17.17 15.31 -11.70
CA ALA A 373 -17.40 14.67 -12.98
C ALA A 373 -18.12 13.30 -12.83
N LEU A 374 -17.77 12.52 -11.83
CA LEU A 374 -18.46 11.25 -11.52
C LEU A 374 -19.92 11.48 -11.09
N LEU A 375 -20.19 12.54 -10.31
CA LEU A 375 -21.55 12.91 -9.92
C LEU A 375 -22.37 13.38 -11.13
N ALA A 376 -21.80 14.21 -12.02
CA ALA A 376 -22.45 14.63 -13.25
C ALA A 376 -22.78 13.43 -14.16
N ALA A 377 -21.85 12.50 -14.31
CA ALA A 377 -22.07 11.27 -15.09
C ALA A 377 -23.19 10.41 -14.50
N ARG A 378 -23.23 10.25 -13.16
CA ARG A 378 -24.31 9.52 -12.45
C ARG A 378 -25.68 10.15 -12.66
N LYS A 379 -25.74 11.50 -12.70
CA LYS A 379 -26.97 12.27 -12.98
C LYS A 379 -27.27 12.34 -14.50
N ASN A 380 -26.51 11.66 -15.37
CA ASN A 380 -26.63 11.68 -16.84
C ASN A 380 -26.53 13.11 -17.42
N ARG A 381 -25.75 13.99 -16.81
CA ARG A 381 -25.50 15.34 -17.33
C ARG A 381 -24.38 15.31 -18.39
N LYS A 382 -24.40 16.27 -19.32
CA LYS A 382 -23.39 16.38 -20.39
C LYS A 382 -22.20 17.24 -19.98
N ALA A 383 -22.31 18.04 -18.95
CA ALA A 383 -21.31 18.90 -18.40
C ALA A 383 -21.42 18.93 -16.88
N VAL A 384 -20.30 19.24 -16.21
CA VAL A 384 -20.23 19.44 -14.75
C VAL A 384 -20.78 20.83 -14.44
N THR A 385 -21.76 20.94 -13.56
CA THR A 385 -22.33 22.19 -13.10
C THR A 385 -21.78 22.58 -11.72
N MET A 386 -22.06 23.81 -11.28
CA MET A 386 -21.63 24.27 -9.95
C MET A 386 -22.23 23.41 -8.83
N GLU A 387 -23.46 22.89 -9.02
CA GLU A 387 -24.13 21.99 -8.07
C GLU A 387 -23.31 20.71 -7.81
N GLU A 388 -22.82 20.05 -8.87
CA GLU A 388 -21.99 18.85 -8.71
C GLU A 388 -20.66 19.15 -8.03
N ILE A 389 -20.09 20.32 -8.27
CA ILE A 389 -18.82 20.70 -7.63
C ILE A 389 -19.03 20.96 -6.13
N GLN A 390 -20.12 21.64 -5.76
CA GLN A 390 -20.48 21.85 -4.35
C GLN A 390 -20.73 20.50 -3.64
N ASP A 391 -21.57 19.63 -4.25
CA ASP A 391 -21.82 18.28 -3.72
C ASP A 391 -20.51 17.47 -3.57
N ALA A 392 -19.60 17.60 -4.54
CA ALA A 392 -18.29 16.94 -4.50
C ALA A 392 -17.40 17.52 -3.39
N THR A 393 -17.39 18.84 -3.20
CA THR A 393 -16.63 19.49 -2.11
C THR A 393 -17.05 18.93 -0.77
N ILE A 394 -18.36 18.85 -0.52
CA ILE A 394 -18.89 18.29 0.71
C ILE A 394 -18.52 16.80 0.84
N LYS A 395 -18.61 16.06 -0.26
CA LYS A 395 -18.24 14.62 -0.27
C LYS A 395 -16.77 14.39 0.04
N VAL A 396 -15.87 15.24 -0.45
CA VAL A 396 -14.42 15.12 -0.17
C VAL A 396 -14.14 15.45 1.28
N VAL A 397 -14.78 16.47 1.86
CA VAL A 397 -14.56 16.89 3.26
C VAL A 397 -15.23 15.96 4.26
N ALA A 398 -16.53 15.67 4.08
CA ALA A 398 -17.38 14.97 5.06
C ALA A 398 -17.64 13.49 4.71
N GLY A 399 -17.21 13.02 3.53
CA GLY A 399 -17.48 11.67 3.06
C GLY A 399 -18.84 11.47 2.38
N PRO A 400 -19.16 10.24 1.94
CA PRO A 400 -20.41 9.93 1.25
C PRO A 400 -21.61 9.95 2.19
N GLU A 401 -22.79 10.36 1.68
CA GLU A 401 -24.06 10.32 2.40
C GLU A 401 -24.53 8.89 2.67
N LYS A 402 -25.00 8.62 3.88
CA LYS A 402 -25.60 7.33 4.30
C LYS A 402 -27.13 7.41 4.31
N ARG A 403 -27.75 7.58 3.16
CA ARG A 403 -29.22 7.72 3.04
C ARG A 403 -30.02 6.48 3.43
N SER A 404 -29.41 5.31 3.52
CA SER A 404 -30.08 4.07 3.92
C SER A 404 -30.19 3.91 5.44
N HIS A 405 -29.57 4.80 6.22
CA HIS A 405 -29.61 4.74 7.67
C HIS A 405 -30.88 5.44 8.16
N VAL A 406 -31.82 4.67 8.73
CA VAL A 406 -33.02 5.19 9.36
C VAL A 406 -32.69 5.55 10.80
N ASN A 407 -32.57 6.85 11.09
CA ASN A 407 -32.38 7.31 12.46
C ASN A 407 -33.72 7.26 13.21
N PRO A 408 -33.75 6.73 14.44
CA PRO A 408 -34.90 6.87 15.32
C PRO A 408 -35.26 8.36 15.48
N GLU A 409 -36.56 8.66 15.64
CA GLU A 409 -37.03 10.04 15.72
C GLU A 409 -36.40 10.83 16.86
N LYS A 410 -36.10 10.15 17.98
CA LYS A 410 -35.36 10.74 19.11
C LYS A 410 -33.94 11.16 18.73
N ASP A 411 -33.22 10.29 18.04
CA ASP A 411 -31.84 10.56 17.62
C ASP A 411 -31.81 11.65 16.54
N LYS A 412 -32.80 11.65 15.64
CA LYS A 412 -33.01 12.71 14.65
C LYS A 412 -33.16 14.07 15.33
N ARG A 413 -34.07 14.15 16.34
CA ARG A 413 -34.29 15.38 17.10
C ARG A 413 -33.02 15.85 17.85
N LEU A 414 -32.34 14.93 18.50
CA LEU A 414 -31.07 15.21 19.18
C LEU A 414 -30.03 15.80 18.20
N THR A 415 -29.86 15.16 17.05
CA THR A 415 -28.93 15.64 16.01
C THR A 415 -29.33 17.02 15.49
N CYS A 416 -30.65 17.30 15.30
CA CYS A 416 -31.10 18.61 14.87
C CYS A 416 -30.70 19.70 15.84
N PHE A 417 -30.94 19.53 17.15
CA PHE A 417 -30.56 20.53 18.15
C PHE A 417 -29.05 20.64 18.30
N HIS A 418 -28.32 19.54 18.22
CA HIS A 418 -26.87 19.56 18.28
C HIS A 418 -26.26 20.39 17.14
N VAL A 419 -26.58 20.10 15.87
CA VAL A 419 -26.00 20.83 14.74
C VAL A 419 -26.53 22.28 14.65
N ALA A 420 -27.78 22.50 15.07
CA ALA A 420 -28.35 23.86 15.18
C ALA A 420 -27.59 24.67 16.24
N GLY A 421 -27.26 24.07 17.40
CA GLY A 421 -26.47 24.71 18.44
C GLY A 421 -25.09 25.13 17.98
N LEU A 422 -24.38 24.25 17.22
CA LEU A 422 -23.11 24.59 16.60
C LEU A 422 -23.29 25.79 15.65
N ALA A 423 -24.32 25.77 14.79
CA ALA A 423 -24.54 26.80 13.78
C ALA A 423 -24.89 28.17 14.40
N VAL A 424 -25.80 28.18 15.39
CA VAL A 424 -26.20 29.42 16.08
C VAL A 424 -25.01 30.00 16.86
N ALA A 425 -24.26 29.18 17.58
CA ALA A 425 -23.04 29.66 18.27
C ALA A 425 -22.03 30.25 17.26
N THR A 426 -21.84 29.61 16.09
CA THR A 426 -20.96 30.13 15.04
C THR A 426 -21.43 31.47 14.50
N TYR A 427 -22.72 31.65 14.29
CA TYR A 427 -23.28 32.90 13.73
C TYR A 427 -23.04 34.11 14.62
N TYR A 428 -23.08 33.93 15.95
CA TYR A 428 -22.88 35.03 16.90
C TYR A 428 -21.41 35.18 17.36
N CYS A 429 -20.49 34.42 16.80
CA CYS A 429 -19.06 34.58 16.99
C CYS A 429 -18.46 35.38 15.83
N GLU A 430 -17.93 36.59 16.11
CA GLU A 430 -17.47 37.53 15.09
C GLU A 430 -16.29 37.06 14.25
N THR A 431 -15.39 36.26 14.86
CA THR A 431 -14.16 35.81 14.21
C THR A 431 -14.31 34.49 13.48
N GLN A 432 -15.48 33.86 13.61
CA GLN A 432 -15.72 32.56 12.98
C GLN A 432 -16.19 32.73 11.54
N ASP A 433 -15.91 31.70 10.74
CA ASP A 433 -16.29 31.68 9.34
C ASP A 433 -17.79 31.43 9.18
N ARG A 434 -18.36 31.99 8.10
CA ARG A 434 -19.78 31.87 7.78
C ARG A 434 -20.20 30.39 7.61
N VAL A 435 -21.33 30.02 8.19
CA VAL A 435 -21.93 28.71 7.99
C VAL A 435 -22.32 28.53 6.53
N HIS A 436 -21.81 27.50 5.89
CA HIS A 436 -22.07 27.19 4.48
C HIS A 436 -23.21 26.20 4.32
N GLU A 437 -23.22 25.16 5.16
CA GLU A 437 -24.23 24.10 5.11
C GLU A 437 -24.39 23.46 6.48
N ILE A 438 -25.65 23.10 6.82
CA ILE A 438 -26.00 22.32 7.99
C ILE A 438 -26.78 21.10 7.51
N SER A 439 -26.43 19.91 7.98
CA SER A 439 -27.12 18.68 7.59
C SER A 439 -27.18 17.67 8.72
N ILE A 440 -28.31 17.02 8.86
CA ILE A 440 -28.52 15.87 9.75
C ILE A 440 -28.46 14.53 9.01
N ILE A 441 -28.15 14.55 7.72
CA ILE A 441 -27.93 13.33 6.94
C ILE A 441 -26.55 12.77 7.32
N PRO A 442 -26.47 11.53 7.85
CA PRO A 442 -25.20 10.99 8.28
C PRO A 442 -24.19 10.86 7.16
N ARG A 443 -22.94 11.29 7.42
CA ARG A 443 -21.80 11.14 6.51
C ARG A 443 -20.60 10.54 7.24
N GLY A 444 -19.92 9.59 6.63
CA GLY A 444 -18.77 8.95 7.25
C GLY A 444 -19.10 8.38 8.65
N MET A 445 -18.49 8.94 9.70
CA MET A 445 -18.77 8.60 11.11
C MET A 445 -19.65 9.65 11.82
N ALA A 446 -19.97 10.76 11.19
CA ALA A 446 -20.78 11.82 11.78
C ALA A 446 -22.28 11.56 11.55
N GLY A 447 -23.08 11.74 12.60
CA GLY A 447 -24.54 11.66 12.53
C GLY A 447 -25.19 12.87 11.85
N GLY A 448 -24.51 14.02 11.87
CA GLY A 448 -24.83 15.27 11.20
C GLY A 448 -23.61 16.18 11.21
N TYR A 449 -23.66 17.34 10.56
CA TYR A 449 -22.56 18.29 10.54
C TYR A 449 -23.04 19.71 10.31
N THR A 450 -22.25 20.65 10.84
CA THR A 450 -22.30 22.08 10.50
C THR A 450 -20.97 22.42 9.81
N MET A 451 -21.03 22.87 8.56
CA MET A 451 -19.87 23.20 7.77
C MET A 451 -19.75 24.71 7.64
N SER A 452 -18.61 25.25 8.05
CA SER A 452 -18.19 26.61 7.77
C SER A 452 -17.05 26.56 6.75
N LEU A 453 -17.06 27.47 5.78
CA LEU A 453 -16.00 27.59 4.79
C LEU A 453 -15.28 28.92 5.02
N PRO A 454 -13.93 28.90 5.11
CA PRO A 454 -13.15 30.13 5.25
C PRO A 454 -13.39 31.03 4.06
N SER A 455 -13.65 32.31 4.31
CA SER A 455 -13.77 33.35 3.27
C SER A 455 -12.41 33.79 2.74
N GLU A 456 -11.37 33.63 3.57
CA GLU A 456 -10.00 34.09 3.30
C GLU A 456 -8.98 33.07 3.88
N ASP A 457 -7.80 32.98 3.27
CA ASP A 457 -6.69 32.18 3.78
C ASP A 457 -6.03 32.93 4.95
N ARG A 458 -6.33 32.52 6.19
CA ARG A 458 -5.76 33.15 7.39
C ARG A 458 -4.43 32.49 7.73
N SER A 459 -3.37 33.29 7.80
CA SER A 459 -2.05 32.83 8.22
C SER A 459 -1.90 32.76 9.75
N TYR A 460 -2.70 33.50 10.51
CA TYR A 460 -2.63 33.58 11.98
C TYR A 460 -4.02 33.48 12.61
N MET A 461 -4.08 32.82 13.76
CA MET A 461 -5.27 32.84 14.62
C MET A 461 -4.99 33.69 15.88
N THR A 462 -5.93 34.59 16.19
CA THR A 462 -5.84 35.40 17.39
C THR A 462 -6.36 34.64 18.62
N LYS A 463 -6.02 35.09 19.85
CA LYS A 463 -6.57 34.56 21.10
C LYS A 463 -8.09 34.52 21.06
N LYS A 464 -8.74 35.65 20.64
CA LYS A 464 -10.20 35.75 20.51
C LYS A 464 -10.76 34.72 19.51
N ALA A 465 -10.11 34.53 18.36
CA ALA A 465 -10.56 33.58 17.37
C ALA A 465 -10.50 32.13 17.88
N MET A 466 -9.49 31.78 18.67
CA MET A 466 -9.39 30.45 19.29
C MET A 466 -10.43 30.26 20.40
N GLU A 467 -10.68 31.28 21.23
CA GLU A 467 -11.73 31.23 22.25
C GLU A 467 -13.11 31.08 21.61
N GLU A 468 -13.44 31.84 20.55
CA GLU A 468 -14.69 31.72 19.82
C GLU A 468 -14.83 30.35 19.11
N ASN A 469 -13.75 29.78 18.64
CA ASN A 469 -13.78 28.43 18.08
C ASN A 469 -14.15 27.37 19.15
N ILE A 470 -13.65 27.53 20.37
CA ILE A 470 -14.05 26.67 21.52
C ILE A 470 -15.55 26.84 21.82
N ILE A 471 -16.05 28.10 21.84
CA ILE A 471 -17.47 28.40 22.05
C ILE A 471 -18.33 27.68 21.00
N THR A 472 -17.95 27.76 19.73
CA THR A 472 -18.65 27.07 18.65
C THR A 472 -18.70 25.57 18.84
N LEU A 473 -17.56 24.93 19.17
CA LEU A 473 -17.47 23.50 19.40
C LEU A 473 -18.32 23.03 20.60
N LEU A 474 -18.55 23.87 21.59
CA LEU A 474 -19.39 23.58 22.73
C LEU A 474 -20.89 23.76 22.44
N GLY A 475 -21.26 24.43 21.34
CA GLY A 475 -22.61 24.78 20.95
C GLY A 475 -23.57 23.62 20.87
N GLY A 476 -23.13 22.51 20.27
CA GLY A 476 -23.95 21.30 20.14
C GLY A 476 -24.34 20.70 21.49
N ARG A 477 -23.37 20.46 22.36
CA ARG A 477 -23.60 19.95 23.71
C ARG A 477 -24.44 20.88 24.56
N MET A 478 -24.25 22.20 24.42
CA MET A 478 -25.02 23.19 25.17
C MET A 478 -26.48 23.20 24.71
N ALA A 479 -26.75 23.11 23.41
CA ALA A 479 -28.11 23.03 22.89
C ALA A 479 -28.83 21.77 23.39
N GLU A 480 -28.15 20.60 23.39
CA GLU A 480 -28.70 19.37 23.97
C GLU A 480 -29.13 19.61 25.45
N LYS A 481 -28.22 20.16 26.27
CA LYS A 481 -28.46 20.44 27.69
C LYS A 481 -29.67 21.39 27.91
N LEU A 482 -29.77 22.47 27.14
CA LEU A 482 -30.78 23.51 27.33
C LEU A 482 -32.16 23.09 26.87
N VAL A 483 -32.25 22.27 25.78
CA VAL A 483 -33.54 21.95 25.16
C VAL A 483 -34.00 20.53 25.52
N LEU A 484 -33.08 19.57 25.60
CA LEU A 484 -33.44 18.16 25.86
C LEU A 484 -33.22 17.77 27.33
N GLU A 485 -32.70 18.68 28.16
CA GLU A 485 -32.34 18.45 29.57
C GLU A 485 -31.40 17.23 29.76
N ASP A 486 -30.73 16.79 28.70
CA ASP A 486 -29.83 15.65 28.69
C ASP A 486 -28.66 15.95 27.78
N ILE A 487 -27.60 15.12 27.87
CA ILE A 487 -26.36 15.26 27.07
C ILE A 487 -25.99 13.92 26.47
N SER A 488 -25.55 13.93 25.22
CA SER A 488 -25.20 12.73 24.51
C SER A 488 -23.68 12.55 24.31
N THR A 489 -23.29 11.37 23.84
CA THR A 489 -21.93 11.09 23.42
C THR A 489 -21.59 11.71 22.05
N GLY A 490 -22.57 12.30 21.35
CA GLY A 490 -22.40 12.91 20.02
C GLY A 490 -21.35 14.03 20.00
N ALA A 491 -21.26 14.78 21.12
CA ALA A 491 -20.29 15.87 21.29
C ALA A 491 -18.84 15.44 21.60
N SER A 492 -18.52 14.13 21.60
CA SER A 492 -17.18 13.65 22.04
C SER A 492 -16.04 14.22 21.19
N ASN A 493 -16.18 14.29 19.88
CA ASN A 493 -15.18 14.86 18.98
C ASN A 493 -15.01 16.36 19.18
N ASP A 494 -16.12 17.09 19.38
CA ASP A 494 -16.08 18.54 19.60
C ASP A 494 -15.41 18.88 20.91
N LEU A 495 -15.66 18.12 21.97
CA LEU A 495 -14.99 18.25 23.26
C LEU A 495 -13.48 17.96 23.16
N GLU A 496 -13.08 16.92 22.41
CA GLU A 496 -11.68 16.61 22.17
C GLU A 496 -10.98 17.76 21.44
N ARG A 497 -11.59 18.30 20.40
CA ARG A 497 -11.07 19.44 19.64
C ARG A 497 -10.98 20.70 20.49
N ALA A 498 -12.03 21.02 21.25
CA ALA A 498 -12.05 22.16 22.15
C ALA A 498 -10.93 22.05 23.19
N THR A 499 -10.73 20.88 23.79
CA THR A 499 -9.64 20.63 24.76
C THR A 499 -8.26 20.77 24.14
N LYS A 500 -8.06 20.27 22.90
CA LYS A 500 -6.79 20.42 22.16
C LYS A 500 -6.48 21.91 21.90
N ILE A 501 -7.49 22.68 21.49
CA ILE A 501 -7.32 24.14 21.27
C ILE A 501 -6.97 24.85 22.59
N ALA A 502 -7.72 24.61 23.67
CA ALA A 502 -7.45 25.20 24.97
C ALA A 502 -6.05 24.85 25.48
N ARG A 503 -5.63 23.59 25.35
CA ARG A 503 -4.27 23.14 25.68
C ARG A 503 -3.22 23.89 24.86
N ALA A 504 -3.40 24.00 23.55
CA ALA A 504 -2.47 24.70 22.68
C ALA A 504 -2.39 26.20 23.03
N MET A 505 -3.51 26.84 23.38
CA MET A 505 -3.53 28.24 23.83
C MET A 505 -2.66 28.44 25.07
N VAL A 506 -2.74 27.53 26.03
CA VAL A 506 -2.03 27.63 27.31
C VAL A 506 -0.56 27.22 27.15
N THR A 507 -0.29 26.08 26.53
CA THR A 507 1.06 25.48 26.53
C THR A 507 1.94 25.92 25.37
N ARG A 508 1.34 26.10 24.17
CA ARG A 508 2.11 26.34 22.93
C ARG A 508 2.18 27.82 22.54
N TYR A 509 1.07 28.54 22.72
CA TYR A 509 0.98 29.94 22.27
C TYR A 509 1.16 30.96 23.40
N GLY A 510 1.24 30.53 24.66
CA GLY A 510 1.42 31.40 25.79
C GLY A 510 0.29 32.43 25.95
N PHE A 511 -0.96 32.05 25.68
CA PHE A 511 -2.13 32.94 25.73
C PHE A 511 -2.77 33.01 27.12
N SER A 512 -2.17 32.35 28.14
CA SER A 512 -2.60 32.45 29.52
C SER A 512 -2.01 33.71 30.18
N ASP A 513 -2.87 34.51 30.80
CA ASP A 513 -2.43 35.70 31.56
C ASP A 513 -1.77 35.29 32.91
N ARG A 514 -2.11 34.10 33.45
CA ARG A 514 -1.57 33.55 34.71
C ARG A 514 -0.18 32.91 34.50
N LEU A 515 -0.01 32.14 33.46
CA LEU A 515 1.23 31.42 33.14
C LEU A 515 2.22 32.25 32.31
N GLY A 516 1.75 33.38 31.75
CA GLY A 516 2.56 34.28 30.92
C GLY A 516 2.87 33.72 29.50
N PRO A 517 3.66 34.47 28.71
CA PRO A 517 4.02 34.09 27.34
C PRO A 517 5.17 33.08 27.32
N ILE A 518 4.97 31.92 27.93
CA ILE A 518 5.95 30.84 28.05
C ILE A 518 5.41 29.60 27.33
N VAL A 519 6.30 28.88 26.63
CA VAL A 519 5.99 27.58 25.99
C VAL A 519 6.32 26.47 27.00
N TYR A 520 5.32 25.65 27.30
CA TYR A 520 5.42 24.50 28.19
C TYR A 520 5.29 23.19 27.38
N GLY A 521 6.22 22.28 27.61
CA GLY A 521 6.27 21.00 26.90
C GLY A 521 7.13 21.08 25.63
N GLU A 522 7.64 19.96 25.20
CA GLU A 522 8.22 19.80 23.87
C GLU A 522 7.09 19.48 22.88
N ASP A 523 7.26 19.83 21.60
CA ASP A 523 6.33 19.40 20.56
C ASP A 523 6.11 17.89 20.69
N GLU A 524 4.85 17.45 20.71
CA GLU A 524 4.47 16.04 20.66
C GLU A 524 4.86 15.46 19.26
N GLY A 525 6.14 15.49 18.97
CA GLY A 525 6.73 14.70 17.91
C GLY A 525 6.60 13.25 18.32
N GLU A 526 5.92 12.46 17.51
CA GLU A 526 5.56 11.05 17.68
C GLU A 526 6.39 10.29 18.70
N VAL A 527 5.68 9.70 19.67
CA VAL A 527 6.22 8.77 20.67
C VAL A 527 7.02 7.68 19.97
N PHE A 528 8.33 7.75 20.02
CA PHE A 528 9.22 6.72 19.56
C PHE A 528 9.14 5.54 20.52
N LEU A 529 8.60 4.42 20.06
CA LEU A 529 8.74 3.13 20.75
C LEU A 529 10.24 2.80 20.85
N GLY A 530 10.88 3.19 21.94
CA GLY A 530 12.28 2.87 22.20
C GLY A 530 13.10 3.94 22.94
N ARG A 531 12.58 5.14 23.13
CA ARG A 531 13.22 6.14 23.99
C ARG A 531 12.25 6.52 25.11
N ASP A 532 12.57 6.03 26.26
CA ASP A 532 12.00 6.31 27.59
C ASP A 532 10.47 6.21 27.74
N PHE A 533 10.09 5.28 28.59
CA PHE A 533 8.81 5.19 29.31
C PHE A 533 8.59 6.37 30.30
N GLY A 534 9.08 7.56 29.96
CA GLY A 534 8.90 8.77 30.75
C GLY A 534 8.89 9.97 29.81
N HIS A 535 7.71 10.53 29.52
CA HIS A 535 7.60 11.91 29.11
C HIS A 535 8.25 12.75 30.22
N THR A 536 9.51 13.12 30.08
CA THR A 536 10.15 14.09 30.97
C THR A 536 9.51 15.44 30.70
N ARG A 537 8.48 15.75 31.50
CA ARG A 537 7.91 17.10 31.52
C ARG A 537 9.04 18.08 31.82
N ASN A 538 9.20 19.10 31.00
CA ASN A 538 10.20 20.16 31.22
C ASN A 538 9.73 21.23 32.23
N TYR A 539 8.68 20.93 33.00
CA TYR A 539 8.10 21.81 34.01
C TYR A 539 7.71 21.04 35.29
N SER A 540 7.63 21.77 36.41
CA SER A 540 7.33 21.20 37.71
C SER A 540 5.88 20.74 37.84
N GLU A 541 5.57 19.88 38.83
CA GLU A 541 4.19 19.45 39.13
C GLU A 541 3.27 20.63 39.49
N ASN A 542 3.80 21.69 40.11
CA ASN A 542 3.01 22.89 40.40
C ASN A 542 2.55 23.57 39.10
N ILE A 543 3.45 23.73 38.13
CA ILE A 543 3.11 24.28 36.79
C ILE A 543 2.15 23.37 36.05
N ALA A 544 2.29 22.04 36.17
CA ALA A 544 1.34 21.10 35.58
C ALA A 544 -0.08 21.32 36.12
N SER A 545 -0.22 21.46 37.42
CA SER A 545 -1.52 21.78 38.04
C SER A 545 -2.07 23.13 37.57
N GLU A 546 -1.21 24.15 37.45
CA GLU A 546 -1.62 25.45 36.94
C GLU A 546 -2.05 25.42 35.46
N ILE A 547 -1.40 24.60 34.65
CA ILE A 547 -1.78 24.36 33.24
C ILE A 547 -3.16 23.70 33.19
N ASP A 548 -3.42 22.68 34.00
CA ASP A 548 -4.72 22.00 34.03
C ASP A 548 -5.84 22.92 34.53
N ASP A 549 -5.55 23.76 35.56
CA ASP A 549 -6.49 24.77 36.03
C ASP A 549 -6.81 25.81 34.99
N GLU A 550 -5.81 26.27 34.24
CA GLU A 550 -6.00 27.28 33.19
C GLU A 550 -6.75 26.73 31.99
N ILE A 551 -6.44 25.48 31.56
CA ILE A 551 -7.21 24.79 30.50
C ILE A 551 -8.69 24.68 30.90
N ARG A 552 -8.95 24.27 32.15
CA ARG A 552 -10.32 24.20 32.68
C ARG A 552 -10.99 25.57 32.65
N SER A 553 -10.29 26.61 33.15
CA SER A 553 -10.80 27.97 33.16
C SER A 553 -11.14 28.49 31.76
N VAL A 554 -10.34 28.19 30.72
CA VAL A 554 -10.62 28.55 29.31
C VAL A 554 -11.91 27.86 28.85
N ILE A 555 -12.05 26.57 29.12
CA ILE A 555 -13.24 25.79 28.71
C ILE A 555 -14.48 26.30 29.47
N ASP A 556 -14.38 26.54 30.77
CA ASP A 556 -15.53 26.98 31.59
C ASP A 556 -16.03 28.35 31.13
N ARG A 557 -15.13 29.33 30.88
CA ARG A 557 -15.49 30.65 30.35
C ARG A 557 -16.18 30.53 28.98
N ALA A 558 -15.64 29.67 28.10
CA ALA A 558 -16.24 29.43 26.79
C ALA A 558 -17.61 28.77 26.91
N TYR A 559 -17.77 27.84 27.87
CA TYR A 559 -19.04 27.15 28.15
C TYR A 559 -20.12 28.13 28.66
N GLU A 560 -19.77 29.01 29.62
CA GLU A 560 -20.67 30.06 30.13
C GLU A 560 -21.08 31.04 29.00
N ARG A 561 -20.10 31.44 28.15
CA ARG A 561 -20.39 32.35 27.03
C ARG A 561 -21.29 31.69 26.00
N CYS A 562 -21.07 30.41 25.70
CA CYS A 562 -21.92 29.63 24.80
C CYS A 562 -23.35 29.51 25.36
N GLU A 563 -23.50 29.23 26.66
CA GLU A 563 -24.79 29.16 27.33
C GLU A 563 -25.57 30.50 27.23
N SER A 564 -24.87 31.61 27.43
CA SER A 564 -25.45 32.94 27.30
C SER A 564 -25.95 33.21 25.88
N ILE A 565 -25.14 32.89 24.86
CA ILE A 565 -25.50 33.09 23.44
C ILE A 565 -26.76 32.26 23.10
N LEU A 566 -26.77 30.96 23.44
CA LEU A 566 -27.89 30.10 23.07
C LEU A 566 -29.16 30.42 23.85
N LYS A 567 -29.09 30.88 25.09
CA LYS A 567 -30.24 31.34 25.86
C LYS A 567 -30.85 32.63 25.30
N GLU A 568 -30.04 33.57 24.90
CA GLU A 568 -30.46 34.82 24.28
C GLU A 568 -31.16 34.59 22.94
N HIS A 569 -30.73 33.55 22.22
CA HIS A 569 -31.18 33.24 20.85
C HIS A 569 -31.90 31.89 20.76
N MET A 570 -32.63 31.53 21.82
CA MET A 570 -33.34 30.24 21.92
C MET A 570 -34.40 30.08 20.80
N GLU A 571 -35.07 31.15 20.42
CA GLU A 571 -36.06 31.11 19.35
C GLU A 571 -35.44 30.71 18.02
N GLN A 572 -34.32 31.32 17.63
CA GLN A 572 -33.58 30.97 16.41
C GLN A 572 -33.09 29.52 16.46
N LEU A 573 -32.61 29.07 17.64
CA LEU A 573 -32.19 27.69 17.81
C LEU A 573 -33.31 26.70 17.50
N HIS A 574 -34.51 26.95 18.01
CA HIS A 574 -35.69 26.13 17.70
C HIS A 574 -36.06 26.21 16.22
N GLN A 575 -36.10 27.39 15.64
CA GLN A 575 -36.46 27.58 14.23
C GLN A 575 -35.51 26.81 13.29
N VAL A 576 -34.21 26.84 13.54
CA VAL A 576 -33.19 26.11 12.75
C VAL A 576 -33.33 24.60 12.96
N ALA A 577 -33.58 24.14 14.22
CA ALA A 577 -33.73 22.74 14.52
C ALA A 577 -35.01 22.15 13.90
N ASP A 578 -36.15 22.89 13.97
CA ASP A 578 -37.42 22.46 13.39
C ASP A 578 -37.36 22.40 11.86
N TYR A 579 -36.67 23.37 11.22
CA TYR A 579 -36.42 23.32 9.78
C TYR A 579 -35.58 22.10 9.40
N LEU A 580 -34.49 21.81 10.15
CA LEU A 580 -33.68 20.63 9.93
C LEU A 580 -34.43 19.32 10.12
N PHE A 581 -35.37 19.30 11.08
CA PHE A 581 -36.19 18.12 11.31
C PHE A 581 -37.10 17.80 10.13
N GLU A 582 -37.64 18.84 9.45
CA GLU A 582 -38.52 18.70 8.26
C GLU A 582 -37.71 18.45 6.97
N PHE A 583 -36.65 19.23 6.71
CA PHE A 583 -35.96 19.25 5.42
C PHE A 583 -34.55 18.60 5.43
N GLU A 584 -34.06 18.21 6.59
CA GLU A 584 -32.79 17.49 6.81
C GLU A 584 -31.52 18.25 6.42
N LYS A 585 -31.62 19.37 5.68
CA LYS A 585 -30.50 20.16 5.19
C LYS A 585 -30.88 21.64 5.03
N ILE A 586 -29.97 22.53 5.47
CA ILE A 586 -30.05 23.98 5.27
C ILE A 586 -28.77 24.44 4.58
N ASN A 587 -28.90 25.28 3.55
CA ASN A 587 -27.75 25.98 2.96
C ASN A 587 -27.46 27.29 3.72
N GLY A 588 -26.27 27.87 3.53
CA GLY A 588 -25.83 29.06 4.27
C GLY A 588 -26.73 30.28 4.07
N ASP A 589 -27.25 30.53 2.87
CA ASP A 589 -28.11 31.66 2.59
C ASP A 589 -29.49 31.53 3.26
N ASP A 590 -30.09 30.34 3.21
CA ASP A 590 -31.32 30.04 3.90
C ASP A 590 -31.15 30.10 5.44
N PHE A 591 -30.00 29.61 5.95
CA PHE A 591 -29.65 29.75 7.37
C PHE A 591 -29.58 31.22 7.80
N GLU A 592 -28.88 32.09 7.06
CA GLU A 592 -28.83 33.50 7.38
C GLU A 592 -30.20 34.19 7.33
N THR A 593 -31.06 33.77 6.42
CA THR A 593 -32.42 34.30 6.34
C THR A 593 -33.24 33.91 7.58
N ILE A 594 -33.11 32.69 8.07
CA ILE A 594 -33.70 32.24 9.33
C ILE A 594 -33.17 33.08 10.50
N MET A 595 -31.84 33.26 10.57
CA MET A 595 -31.20 34.02 11.66
C MET A 595 -31.62 35.51 11.67
N LYS A 596 -32.02 36.07 10.53
CA LYS A 596 -32.56 37.44 10.41
C LYS A 596 -34.05 37.52 10.75
N GLY A 597 -34.72 36.39 11.04
CA GLY A 597 -36.10 36.34 11.48
C GLY A 597 -37.12 36.07 10.38
N ASP A 598 -36.72 35.86 9.13
CA ASP A 598 -37.62 35.60 8.00
C ASP A 598 -37.73 34.07 7.67
N VAL A 599 -38.19 33.32 8.65
CA VAL A 599 -38.30 31.85 8.56
C VAL A 599 -39.32 31.45 7.50
N GLN A 600 -40.41 32.19 7.35
CA GLN A 600 -41.49 31.84 6.44
C GLN A 600 -41.07 31.89 4.99
N ALA A 601 -40.29 32.89 4.60
CA ALA A 601 -39.71 33.00 3.25
C ALA A 601 -38.90 31.76 2.84
N VAL A 602 -38.12 31.19 3.78
CA VAL A 602 -37.35 29.99 3.53
C VAL A 602 -38.20 28.75 3.38
N TYR A 603 -39.24 28.61 4.20
CA TYR A 603 -40.23 27.51 4.08
C TYR A 603 -40.98 27.56 2.74
N GLU A 604 -41.46 28.73 2.33
CA GLU A 604 -42.14 28.90 1.05
C GLU A 604 -41.24 28.59 -0.14
N LYS A 605 -40.03 29.13 -0.15
CA LYS A 605 -39.00 28.82 -1.19
C LYS A 605 -38.77 27.33 -1.32
N ARG A 606 -38.60 26.62 -0.19
CA ARG A 606 -38.30 25.20 -0.20
C ARG A 606 -39.49 24.35 -0.64
N ARG A 607 -40.72 24.74 -0.28
CA ARG A 607 -41.94 24.09 -0.78
C ARG A 607 -42.04 24.23 -2.31
N GLN A 608 -41.83 25.42 -2.83
CA GLN A 608 -41.85 25.67 -4.27
C GLN A 608 -40.79 24.87 -5.02
N GLU A 609 -39.54 24.79 -4.50
CA GLU A 609 -38.47 23.97 -5.07
C GLU A 609 -38.82 22.47 -5.09
N LYS A 610 -39.49 21.97 -4.01
CA LYS A 610 -39.91 20.58 -3.89
C LYS A 610 -41.01 20.24 -4.89
N GLU A 611 -42.00 21.12 -5.04
CA GLU A 611 -43.04 21.01 -6.05
C GLU A 611 -42.52 21.07 -7.48
N GLU A 612 -41.58 21.95 -7.74
CA GLU A 612 -40.97 22.07 -9.05
C GLU A 612 -40.11 20.82 -9.39
N LYS A 613 -39.36 20.27 -8.43
CA LYS A 613 -38.63 19.00 -8.59
C LYS A 613 -39.57 17.83 -8.85
N ALA A 614 -40.62 17.69 -8.08
CA ALA A 614 -41.65 16.66 -8.27
C ALA A 614 -42.29 16.75 -9.67
N ARG A 615 -42.61 17.96 -10.10
CA ARG A 615 -43.18 18.20 -11.45
C ARG A 615 -42.18 17.88 -12.57
N LYS A 616 -40.89 18.17 -12.37
CA LYS A 616 -39.82 17.81 -13.34
C LYS A 616 -39.61 16.30 -13.41
N GLU A 617 -39.68 15.60 -12.28
CA GLU A 617 -39.57 14.13 -12.22
C GLU A 617 -40.79 13.44 -12.86
N GLU A 618 -42.02 13.94 -12.64
CA GLU A 618 -43.22 13.44 -13.32
C GLU A 618 -43.16 13.62 -14.82
N LEU A 619 -42.75 14.81 -15.30
CA LEU A 619 -42.54 15.09 -16.71
C LEU A 619 -41.45 14.21 -17.34
N GLN A 620 -40.39 13.84 -16.57
CA GLN A 620 -39.37 12.91 -17.03
C GLN A 620 -39.89 11.47 -17.08
N LYS A 621 -40.67 11.04 -16.10
CA LYS A 621 -41.33 9.72 -16.07
C LYS A 621 -42.34 9.59 -17.24
N GLU A 622 -43.11 10.62 -17.53
CA GLU A 622 -44.03 10.66 -18.69
C GLU A 622 -43.28 10.59 -20.02
N LYS A 623 -42.16 11.32 -20.17
CA LYS A 623 -41.30 11.26 -21.35
C LYS A 623 -40.60 9.91 -21.53
N THR A 624 -40.31 9.21 -20.45
CA THR A 624 -39.69 7.87 -20.48
C THR A 624 -40.77 6.80 -20.73
N SER A 625 -41.95 6.91 -20.15
CA SER A 625 -43.07 6.01 -20.41
C SER A 625 -43.68 6.21 -21.80
N GLY A 626 -43.70 7.44 -22.32
CA GLY A 626 -44.17 7.74 -23.67
C GLY A 626 -43.26 7.23 -24.80
N LYS A 627 -41.98 6.88 -24.52
CA LYS A 627 -41.10 6.24 -25.48
C LYS A 627 -41.20 4.71 -25.52
N PHE A 628 -41.90 4.10 -24.57
CA PHE A 628 -42.21 2.66 -24.57
C PHE A 628 -43.65 2.35 -24.91
N GLY A 629 -44.37 3.25 -25.55
CA GLY A 629 -45.63 2.95 -26.23
C GLY A 629 -45.37 2.09 -27.46
N VAL A 630 -45.07 0.82 -27.25
CA VAL A 630 -45.13 -0.20 -28.32
C VAL A 630 -46.61 -0.28 -28.78
N LYS A 631 -46.91 0.28 -29.94
CA LYS A 631 -48.09 -0.07 -30.69
C LYS A 631 -48.01 -1.60 -30.96
N THR A 632 -48.67 -2.39 -30.13
CA THR A 632 -48.96 -3.79 -30.45
C THR A 632 -50.00 -3.83 -31.58
N LEU A 633 -49.55 -3.66 -32.80
CA LEU A 633 -50.28 -4.12 -33.97
C LEU A 633 -50.03 -5.63 -34.04
N LEU A 634 -51.01 -6.40 -33.55
CA LEU A 634 -51.16 -7.82 -33.84
C LEU A 634 -51.47 -7.98 -35.31
N GLU A 635 -50.44 -8.18 -36.14
CA GLU A 635 -50.61 -8.88 -37.43
C GLU A 635 -50.39 -10.37 -37.17
N PRO A 636 -51.19 -11.25 -37.82
CA PRO A 636 -51.11 -12.69 -37.60
C PRO A 636 -49.79 -13.23 -38.19
N ALA A 637 -49.12 -14.06 -37.43
CA ALA A 637 -47.84 -14.68 -37.72
C ALA A 637 -47.87 -15.38 -39.08
N LYS A 638 -47.09 -14.90 -40.06
CA LYS A 638 -46.67 -15.68 -41.22
C LYS A 638 -45.64 -16.72 -40.76
N GLN A 639 -45.92 -17.96 -41.07
CA GLN A 639 -45.09 -19.12 -40.78
C GLN A 639 -43.68 -18.89 -41.32
N ILE A 640 -42.69 -18.97 -40.44
CA ILE A 640 -41.26 -18.99 -40.77
C ILE A 640 -40.92 -20.41 -41.21
N PRO A 641 -40.30 -20.62 -42.39
CA PRO A 641 -39.83 -21.95 -42.79
C PRO A 641 -38.63 -22.38 -41.90
N PRO A 642 -38.45 -23.68 -41.65
CA PRO A 642 -37.40 -24.17 -40.78
C PRO A 642 -36.00 -23.88 -41.34
N ALA A 643 -35.10 -23.49 -40.45
CA ALA A 643 -33.69 -23.22 -40.76
C ALA A 643 -32.98 -24.50 -41.27
N PRO A 644 -32.08 -24.39 -42.24
CA PRO A 644 -31.30 -25.53 -42.72
C PRO A 644 -30.32 -26.00 -41.62
N GLN A 645 -30.27 -27.33 -41.45
CA GLN A 645 -29.31 -27.99 -40.57
C GLN A 645 -27.88 -27.75 -41.06
N ALA A 646 -27.01 -27.30 -40.18
CA ALA A 646 -25.61 -27.16 -40.44
C ALA A 646 -24.94 -28.54 -40.61
N GLN A 647 -24.30 -28.77 -41.73
CA GLN A 647 -23.41 -29.90 -41.99
C GLN A 647 -22.08 -29.66 -41.25
N PRO A 648 -21.39 -30.70 -40.74
CA PRO A 648 -20.11 -30.56 -40.10
C PRO A 648 -19.01 -30.15 -41.08
N ALA A 649 -18.22 -29.16 -40.72
CA ALA A 649 -17.09 -28.64 -41.47
C ALA A 649 -15.99 -29.70 -41.64
N GLN A 650 -15.52 -29.89 -42.87
CA GLN A 650 -14.31 -30.63 -43.18
C GLN A 650 -13.07 -29.78 -42.84
N PRO A 651 -11.92 -30.38 -42.46
CA PRO A 651 -10.72 -29.64 -42.15
C PRO A 651 -10.06 -29.06 -43.42
N GLU A 652 -9.82 -27.75 -43.40
CA GLU A 652 -9.04 -27.06 -44.41
C GLU A 652 -7.56 -27.48 -44.39
N ALA A 653 -7.00 -27.70 -45.60
CA ALA A 653 -5.58 -27.95 -45.81
C ALA A 653 -4.75 -26.66 -45.64
N PRO A 654 -3.46 -26.77 -45.33
CA PRO A 654 -2.61 -25.59 -45.03
C PRO A 654 -2.34 -24.78 -46.30
N GLN A 655 -2.58 -23.47 -46.22
CA GLN A 655 -2.20 -22.51 -47.27
C GLN A 655 -0.70 -22.21 -47.20
N GLU A 656 -0.05 -22.25 -48.36
CA GLU A 656 1.32 -21.79 -48.58
C GLU A 656 1.47 -20.28 -48.32
N PRO A 657 2.64 -19.81 -47.84
CA PRO A 657 2.86 -18.37 -47.56
C PRO A 657 3.04 -17.59 -48.88
N ALA A 658 2.30 -16.47 -48.96
CA ALA A 658 2.38 -15.53 -50.07
C ALA A 658 3.78 -14.88 -50.17
N ALA A 659 4.25 -14.73 -51.39
CA ALA A 659 5.53 -14.16 -51.77
C ALA A 659 5.64 -12.67 -51.36
N GLN A 660 6.78 -12.28 -50.80
CA GLN A 660 7.19 -10.91 -50.54
C GLN A 660 7.47 -10.14 -51.83
N PRO A 661 7.15 -8.85 -51.93
CA PRO A 661 7.55 -7.99 -53.03
C PRO A 661 9.05 -7.70 -53.00
N PRO A 662 9.69 -7.42 -54.17
CA PRO A 662 11.14 -7.27 -54.26
C PRO A 662 11.65 -6.00 -53.58
N VAL A 663 12.79 -6.15 -52.91
CA VAL A 663 13.55 -5.07 -52.27
C VAL A 663 14.27 -4.29 -53.38
N GLU A 664 14.05 -2.95 -53.43
CA GLU A 664 14.85 -2.02 -54.22
C GLU A 664 16.24 -1.88 -53.60
N GLU A 665 17.29 -2.06 -54.40
CA GLU A 665 18.68 -1.79 -54.09
C GLU A 665 18.92 -0.28 -53.92
N PRO A 666 19.70 0.19 -52.93
CA PRO A 666 20.08 1.58 -52.85
C PRO A 666 21.21 1.89 -53.82
N SER A 667 21.00 2.91 -54.66
CA SER A 667 22.00 3.49 -55.56
C SER A 667 23.18 4.12 -54.80
N HIS A 668 24.38 3.82 -55.30
CA HIS A 668 25.63 4.42 -54.86
C HIS A 668 25.66 5.95 -55.00
N PRO A 669 26.23 6.73 -54.08
CA PRO A 669 26.62 8.12 -54.34
C PRO A 669 27.93 8.18 -55.10
N GLN A 670 27.93 9.00 -56.14
CA GLN A 670 29.14 9.38 -56.93
C GLN A 670 29.99 10.32 -56.06
N ASP A 671 31.29 10.09 -56.12
CA ASP A 671 32.37 10.95 -55.66
C ASP A 671 32.35 12.31 -56.34
N ASP A 672 32.41 13.39 -55.60
CA ASP A 672 32.85 14.70 -56.08
C ASP A 672 33.97 15.24 -55.16
N GLU A 673 35.15 15.40 -55.76
CA GLU A 673 36.36 15.95 -55.15
C GLU A 673 36.25 17.46 -54.88
N PRO A 674 37.00 17.99 -53.91
CA PRO A 674 36.97 19.40 -53.57
C PRO A 674 37.93 20.19 -54.49
N LYS A 675 37.50 21.33 -54.99
CA LYS A 675 38.35 22.43 -55.49
C LYS A 675 38.28 23.64 -54.60
N GLN A 676 39.47 23.98 -54.07
CA GLN A 676 39.98 25.28 -53.50
C GLN A 676 39.29 25.75 -52.20
#